data_d81b813ce2c0b888c5a5d1daba1acc14
#
_entry.id   d81b813ce2c0b888c5a5d1daba1acc14
#
_cell.length_a   1.000
_cell.length_b   1.000
_cell.length_c   1.000
_cell.angle_alpha   90.00
_cell.angle_beta   90.00
_cell.angle_gamma   90.00
#
_symmetry.space_group_name_H-M   'P 1'
#
loop_
_entity.id
_entity.type
_entity.pdbx_description
1 polymer ?
#
loop_
_entity_poly.entity_id
_entity_poly.type
_entity_poly.pdbx_seq_one_letter_code
_entity_poly.pdbx_strand_id
1 'polypeptide(L)'
;MAKEFEVWAEKYRPKTFDEIINQENTVERVKAFAKSKNIPHMLFAGPPGTGKTTLALVLARELYGEQWRQNVLQLNASVSKDTPILVKINGKIKRTNFEELDSIYFKENEFYKDVNNLEVLTVDNNLKVKWEKVSKIIRHKVNKILKIRFEGGGELKLTGNHSVMVLDKNGLKPKSASELKEGDYIISFTSNLEANLPTNITTFKSDNLFYSFGLFTAEGCVGFKGNTSGQVVYTFGAHETNLINEIKNFANDLGISVYERLVGSGFNRKKLSAIHLRLLNTNLAKFMKENFYDGKPFIADNKRVPSFVFHSSIKERINYLKGLADGDGCGEWNKVVRISSVSRELLTDVVWLARISGIESSIFKREVRLIWKGAMKWKKSELLPAEIVVKLLTDIERKIKGNWRYKLRHQLYEKKRRVSKNILKEILEMVDREKLDEKERFTVEFLEKLVSSDIHVLKVKKLEIIDYDGFVYDVSVPGNEMFFAGNVPVLLHNSDERGIDVIRGQVKEFARTVAIGDVPFKLIILDEADAMTSDAQQALRRMMEMYASVSRFILICNYSSKIIEPIQSRCAVFRFKALDDEHVEEYVRRIVEGEKLKITEDGIKAVVRIAEGDLRRTANILQIASALKEKITEDVVYEAASLAKPQEVKQMLELALNGKFIEARKMLEEMIIKKGLAGSDIIAEIHRQIPSLNIDDRAKVELIEKCGEVDFRISEGANELIQLESLLASFWLHAQSKGKK
;
A
#
# COMPACT_ATOMS: atom_id res chain seq x y z
N MET A 1 -2.74 -14.52 -28.04
CA MET A 1 -3.69 -13.83 -27.15
C MET A 1 -3.35 -14.27 -25.75
N ALA A 2 -2.79 -13.39 -24.91
CA ALA A 2 -2.58 -13.69 -23.50
C ALA A 2 -3.95 -13.82 -22.83
N LYS A 3 -4.23 -14.96 -22.16
CA LYS A 3 -5.43 -15.12 -21.35
C LYS A 3 -5.45 -14.01 -20.29
N GLU A 4 -6.48 -13.18 -20.28
CA GLU A 4 -6.71 -12.22 -19.21
C GLU A 4 -6.79 -12.99 -17.89
N PHE A 5 -5.96 -12.59 -16.93
CA PHE A 5 -5.93 -13.20 -15.61
C PHE A 5 -7.03 -12.53 -14.77
N GLU A 6 -8.19 -13.15 -14.70
CA GLU A 6 -9.34 -12.69 -13.92
C GLU A 6 -9.38 -13.44 -12.58
N VAL A 7 -9.59 -12.74 -11.46
CA VAL A 7 -9.73 -13.37 -10.14
C VAL A 7 -11.05 -14.15 -10.12
N TRP A 8 -10.98 -15.45 -9.87
CA TRP A 8 -12.17 -16.31 -9.96
C TRP A 8 -13.26 -15.95 -8.95
N ALA A 9 -12.89 -15.47 -7.77
CA ALA A 9 -13.85 -14.97 -6.77
C ALA A 9 -14.74 -13.83 -7.30
N GLU A 10 -14.25 -13.02 -8.26
CA GLU A 10 -15.03 -11.96 -8.91
C GLU A 10 -15.68 -12.44 -10.22
N LYS A 11 -15.00 -13.28 -11.00
CA LYS A 11 -15.52 -13.86 -12.25
C LYS A 11 -16.79 -14.67 -12.01
N TYR A 12 -16.80 -15.47 -10.95
CA TYR A 12 -17.92 -16.35 -10.57
C TYR A 12 -18.86 -15.72 -9.53
N ARG A 13 -18.69 -14.39 -9.26
CA ARG A 13 -19.62 -13.67 -8.37
C ARG A 13 -21.01 -13.59 -9.04
N PRO A 14 -22.08 -14.00 -8.37
CA PRO A 14 -23.44 -13.90 -8.84
C PRO A 14 -23.82 -12.49 -9.31
N LYS A 15 -24.50 -12.39 -10.45
CA LYS A 15 -24.96 -11.13 -11.05
C LYS A 15 -26.47 -10.96 -10.97
N THR A 16 -27.20 -12.07 -10.79
CA THR A 16 -28.65 -12.16 -10.65
C THR A 16 -29.04 -12.89 -9.37
N PHE A 17 -30.26 -12.75 -8.92
CA PHE A 17 -30.75 -13.46 -7.72
C PHE A 17 -30.70 -14.99 -7.89
N ASP A 18 -30.96 -15.50 -9.11
CA ASP A 18 -31.06 -16.92 -9.39
C ASP A 18 -29.67 -17.61 -9.45
N GLU A 19 -28.59 -16.83 -9.50
CA GLU A 19 -27.21 -17.33 -9.44
C GLU A 19 -26.67 -17.46 -8.03
N ILE A 20 -27.40 -16.95 -7.01
CA ILE A 20 -26.97 -16.99 -5.62
C ILE A 20 -27.22 -18.38 -5.05
N ILE A 21 -26.15 -19.01 -4.60
CA ILE A 21 -26.18 -20.36 -4.03
C ILE A 21 -26.54 -20.27 -2.56
N ASN A 22 -27.49 -21.10 -2.12
CA ASN A 22 -28.05 -21.14 -0.77
C ASN A 22 -28.67 -19.78 -0.36
N GLN A 23 -29.19 -19.63 0.86
CA GLN A 23 -29.85 -18.43 1.39
C GLN A 23 -31.26 -18.19 0.79
N GLU A 24 -31.93 -19.22 0.29
CA GLU A 24 -33.21 -19.12 -0.43
C GLU A 24 -34.22 -18.20 0.26
N ASN A 25 -34.47 -18.42 1.55
CA ASN A 25 -35.43 -17.60 2.37
C ASN A 25 -35.00 -16.10 2.39
N THR A 26 -33.69 -15.83 2.45
CA THR A 26 -33.16 -14.45 2.46
C THR A 26 -33.29 -13.84 1.07
N VAL A 27 -32.93 -14.58 0.04
CA VAL A 27 -33.00 -14.13 -1.36
C VAL A 27 -34.43 -13.86 -1.78
N GLU A 28 -35.38 -14.76 -1.48
CA GLU A 28 -36.80 -14.56 -1.78
C GLU A 28 -37.39 -13.31 -1.12
N ARG A 29 -37.10 -13.09 0.16
CA ARG A 29 -37.53 -11.87 0.88
C ARG A 29 -36.94 -10.61 0.25
N VAL A 30 -35.67 -10.59 -0.09
CA VAL A 30 -35.02 -9.45 -0.75
C VAL A 30 -35.55 -9.26 -2.18
N LYS A 31 -35.81 -10.34 -2.92
CA LYS A 31 -36.44 -10.32 -4.25
C LYS A 31 -37.87 -9.74 -4.20
N ALA A 32 -38.66 -10.04 -3.14
CA ALA A 32 -39.96 -9.46 -2.95
C ALA A 32 -39.91 -7.96 -2.68
N PHE A 33 -38.92 -7.48 -1.89
CA PHE A 33 -38.69 -6.05 -1.71
C PHE A 33 -38.24 -5.34 -3.00
N ALA A 34 -37.40 -5.97 -3.81
CA ALA A 34 -36.98 -5.42 -5.11
C ALA A 34 -38.17 -5.22 -6.04
N LYS A 35 -39.05 -6.22 -6.16
CA LYS A 35 -40.26 -6.15 -6.99
C LYS A 35 -41.23 -5.05 -6.57
N SER A 36 -41.39 -4.81 -5.26
CA SER A 36 -42.27 -3.76 -4.73
C SER A 36 -41.68 -2.35 -4.90
N LYS A 37 -40.40 -2.21 -5.28
CA LYS A 37 -39.64 -0.95 -5.29
C LYS A 37 -39.74 -0.16 -3.97
N ASN A 38 -40.05 -0.84 -2.88
CA ASN A 38 -40.16 -0.26 -1.53
C ASN A 38 -39.36 -1.13 -0.54
N ILE A 39 -38.13 -0.75 -0.29
CA ILE A 39 -37.25 -1.48 0.60
C ILE A 39 -37.06 -0.76 1.94
N PRO A 40 -37.00 -1.47 3.07
CA PRO A 40 -36.58 -0.90 4.34
C PRO A 40 -35.08 -0.70 4.38
N HIS A 41 -34.56 -0.07 5.45
CA HIS A 41 -33.15 -0.25 5.78
C HIS A 41 -32.89 -1.72 6.10
N MET A 42 -31.74 -2.24 5.70
CA MET A 42 -31.40 -3.67 5.83
C MET A 42 -30.08 -3.85 6.60
N LEU A 43 -30.03 -4.91 7.39
CA LEU A 43 -28.80 -5.37 8.05
C LEU A 43 -28.53 -6.81 7.63
N PHE A 44 -27.44 -7.03 6.89
CA PHE A 44 -26.96 -8.34 6.47
C PHE A 44 -25.85 -8.80 7.40
N ALA A 45 -26.11 -9.82 8.20
CA ALA A 45 -25.18 -10.32 9.21
C ALA A 45 -24.88 -11.81 9.02
N GLY A 46 -23.63 -12.23 9.18
CA GLY A 46 -23.21 -13.63 9.11
C GLY A 46 -21.75 -13.81 8.74
N PRO A 47 -21.24 -15.05 8.65
CA PRO A 47 -19.82 -15.36 8.37
C PRO A 47 -19.30 -14.76 7.06
N PRO A 48 -17.97 -14.58 6.91
CA PRO A 48 -17.37 -14.12 5.64
C PRO A 48 -17.68 -15.09 4.49
N GLY A 49 -17.64 -14.60 3.24
CA GLY A 49 -17.81 -15.42 2.05
C GLY A 49 -19.21 -15.99 1.76
N THR A 50 -20.23 -15.66 2.59
CA THR A 50 -21.60 -16.19 2.47
C THR A 50 -22.51 -15.43 1.51
N GLY A 51 -21.99 -14.47 0.72
CA GLY A 51 -22.75 -13.76 -0.30
C GLY A 51 -23.43 -12.45 0.12
N LYS A 52 -23.20 -11.92 1.34
CA LYS A 52 -23.81 -10.67 1.85
C LYS A 52 -23.66 -9.48 0.90
N THR A 53 -22.44 -9.14 0.58
CA THR A 53 -22.11 -8.02 -0.34
C THR A 53 -22.63 -8.31 -1.74
N THR A 54 -22.56 -9.57 -2.20
CA THR A 54 -23.10 -10.01 -3.48
C THR A 54 -24.60 -9.75 -3.57
N LEU A 55 -25.37 -10.15 -2.55
CA LEU A 55 -26.83 -9.93 -2.52
C LEU A 55 -27.17 -8.43 -2.53
N ALA A 56 -26.42 -7.60 -1.80
CA ALA A 56 -26.61 -6.14 -1.83
C ALA A 56 -26.38 -5.54 -3.23
N LEU A 57 -25.34 -6.00 -3.93
CA LEU A 57 -25.05 -5.54 -5.30
C LEU A 57 -26.03 -6.08 -6.34
N VAL A 58 -26.52 -7.30 -6.19
CA VAL A 58 -27.57 -7.87 -7.05
C VAL A 58 -28.86 -7.09 -6.87
N LEU A 59 -29.25 -6.79 -5.61
CA LEU A 59 -30.42 -5.93 -5.33
C LEU A 59 -30.28 -4.55 -5.96
N ALA A 60 -29.11 -3.93 -5.88
CA ALA A 60 -28.86 -2.63 -6.48
C ALA A 60 -29.01 -2.66 -8.02
N ARG A 61 -28.51 -3.71 -8.67
CA ARG A 61 -28.66 -3.90 -10.13
C ARG A 61 -30.12 -4.11 -10.53
N GLU A 62 -30.86 -4.90 -9.76
CA GLU A 62 -32.27 -5.16 -10.02
C GLU A 62 -33.13 -3.90 -9.86
N LEU A 63 -32.84 -3.06 -8.87
CA LEU A 63 -33.58 -1.83 -8.61
C LEU A 63 -33.34 -0.74 -9.67
N TYR A 64 -32.09 -0.56 -10.13
CA TYR A 64 -31.72 0.60 -10.94
C TYR A 64 -31.23 0.24 -12.35
N GLY A 65 -31.17 -1.04 -12.74
CA GLY A 65 -30.70 -1.48 -14.05
C GLY A 65 -29.30 -0.94 -14.35
N GLU A 66 -29.07 -0.37 -15.54
CA GLU A 66 -27.78 0.20 -15.95
C GLU A 66 -27.35 1.42 -15.13
N GLN A 67 -28.30 2.10 -14.50
CA GLN A 67 -28.05 3.32 -13.71
C GLN A 67 -27.70 3.04 -12.24
N TRP A 68 -27.55 1.75 -11.84
CA TRP A 68 -27.31 1.37 -10.45
C TRP A 68 -26.11 2.07 -9.81
N ARG A 69 -25.04 2.28 -10.59
CA ARG A 69 -23.80 2.93 -10.08
C ARG A 69 -23.96 4.41 -9.72
N GLN A 70 -24.96 5.10 -10.30
CA GLN A 70 -25.26 6.51 -10.00
C GLN A 70 -26.13 6.65 -8.76
N ASN A 71 -26.87 5.60 -8.43
CA ASN A 71 -27.81 5.54 -7.32
C ASN A 71 -27.30 4.78 -6.10
N VAL A 72 -26.06 4.27 -6.16
CA VAL A 72 -25.41 3.50 -5.07
C VAL A 72 -24.15 4.19 -4.64
N LEU A 73 -24.03 4.52 -3.36
CA LEU A 73 -22.80 4.99 -2.76
C LEU A 73 -21.98 3.79 -2.27
N GLN A 74 -20.80 3.64 -2.83
CA GLN A 74 -19.73 2.81 -2.26
C GLN A 74 -18.60 3.77 -1.88
N LEU A 75 -18.22 3.80 -0.61
CA LEU A 75 -17.24 4.74 -0.10
C LEU A 75 -15.82 4.26 -0.45
N ASN A 76 -15.00 5.18 -0.98
CA ASN A 76 -13.58 4.97 -1.20
C ASN A 76 -12.83 6.31 -1.06
N ALA A 77 -11.76 6.32 -0.31
CA ALA A 77 -10.85 7.45 -0.19
C ALA A 77 -9.86 7.45 -1.35
N SER A 78 -9.50 8.62 -1.93
CA SER A 78 -8.72 8.62 -3.18
C SER A 78 -7.95 9.91 -3.43
N VAL A 79 -6.89 9.80 -4.26
CA VAL A 79 -6.06 10.91 -4.75
C VAL A 79 -6.39 11.25 -6.20
N SER A 80 -6.04 12.46 -6.67
CA SER A 80 -6.29 12.89 -8.06
C SER A 80 -5.43 12.12 -9.07
N LYS A 81 -5.90 12.04 -10.31
CA LYS A 81 -5.25 11.31 -11.41
C LYS A 81 -3.81 11.76 -11.69
N ASP A 82 -3.52 13.04 -11.52
CA ASP A 82 -2.21 13.65 -11.73
C ASP A 82 -1.25 13.51 -10.54
N THR A 83 -1.65 12.78 -9.47
CA THR A 83 -0.81 12.56 -8.29
C THR A 83 0.37 11.66 -8.63
N PRO A 84 1.63 12.12 -8.45
CA PRO A 84 2.82 11.32 -8.70
C PRO A 84 2.98 10.21 -7.66
N ILE A 85 3.43 9.06 -8.13
CA ILE A 85 3.75 7.90 -7.30
C ILE A 85 4.97 7.16 -7.86
N LEU A 86 5.81 6.60 -6.98
CA LEU A 86 6.89 5.70 -7.37
C LEU A 86 6.42 4.27 -7.19
N VAL A 87 6.47 3.51 -8.27
CA VAL A 87 5.97 2.13 -8.31
C VAL A 87 7.04 1.16 -8.82
N LYS A 88 6.87 -0.11 -8.48
CA LYS A 88 7.61 -1.21 -9.09
C LYS A 88 6.61 -2.10 -9.82
N ILE A 89 6.69 -2.14 -11.16
CA ILE A 89 5.83 -2.95 -12.02
C ILE A 89 6.67 -4.07 -12.63
N ASN A 90 6.31 -5.32 -12.38
CA ASN A 90 7.10 -6.49 -12.82
C ASN A 90 8.59 -6.38 -12.44
N GLY A 91 8.88 -5.90 -11.24
CA GLY A 91 10.24 -5.72 -10.72
C GLY A 91 10.97 -4.47 -11.22
N LYS A 92 10.40 -3.67 -12.15
CA LYS A 92 11.01 -2.44 -12.69
C LYS A 92 10.47 -1.21 -11.97
N ILE A 93 11.35 -0.38 -11.42
CA ILE A 93 10.99 0.85 -10.74
C ILE A 93 10.73 1.96 -11.77
N LYS A 94 9.59 2.62 -11.66
CA LYS A 94 9.20 3.76 -12.49
C LYS A 94 8.47 4.80 -11.64
N ARG A 95 8.80 6.10 -11.81
CA ARG A 95 7.94 7.16 -11.32
C ARG A 95 6.85 7.42 -12.37
N THR A 96 5.60 7.35 -11.95
CA THR A 96 4.39 7.49 -12.77
C THR A 96 3.36 8.35 -12.03
N ASN A 97 2.15 8.45 -12.56
CA ASN A 97 0.97 9.00 -11.92
C ASN A 97 -0.21 8.04 -12.07
N PHE A 98 -1.32 8.34 -11.42
CA PHE A 98 -2.48 7.46 -11.47
C PHE A 98 -3.18 7.46 -12.84
N GLU A 99 -3.04 8.51 -13.67
CA GLU A 99 -3.57 8.53 -15.04
C GLU A 99 -2.84 7.53 -15.95
N GLU A 100 -1.50 7.39 -15.81
CA GLU A 100 -0.75 6.36 -16.51
C GLU A 100 -1.08 4.96 -15.99
N LEU A 101 -1.23 4.77 -14.66
CA LEU A 101 -1.67 3.49 -14.08
C LEU A 101 -3.07 3.13 -14.56
N ASP A 102 -3.97 4.10 -14.67
CA ASP A 102 -5.31 3.91 -15.24
C ASP A 102 -5.25 3.32 -16.64
N SER A 103 -4.42 3.89 -17.50
CA SER A 103 -4.25 3.42 -18.88
C SER A 103 -3.66 2.01 -19.00
N ILE A 104 -2.88 1.57 -17.98
CA ILE A 104 -2.28 0.23 -17.94
C ILE A 104 -3.26 -0.82 -17.43
N TYR A 105 -4.03 -0.49 -16.39
CA TYR A 105 -4.79 -1.48 -15.62
C TYR A 105 -6.29 -1.45 -15.89
N PHE A 106 -6.90 -0.31 -16.28
CA PHE A 106 -8.35 -0.18 -16.42
C PHE A 106 -8.81 -0.15 -17.87
N LYS A 107 -9.96 -0.79 -18.10
CA LYS A 107 -10.79 -0.60 -19.32
C LYS A 107 -11.91 0.41 -19.04
N GLU A 108 -12.61 0.84 -20.10
CA GLU A 108 -13.82 1.65 -19.94
C GLU A 108 -14.80 0.93 -19.01
N ASN A 109 -15.40 1.70 -18.06
CA ASN A 109 -16.38 1.21 -17.07
C ASN A 109 -15.88 0.27 -15.97
N GLU A 110 -14.59 0.01 -15.83
CA GLU A 110 -14.04 -0.64 -14.64
C GLU A 110 -13.81 0.41 -13.53
N PHE A 111 -14.08 0.07 -12.26
CA PHE A 111 -13.92 0.96 -11.11
C PHE A 111 -12.90 0.44 -10.10
N TYR A 112 -12.57 -0.82 -10.15
CA TYR A 112 -11.50 -1.45 -9.38
C TYR A 112 -10.79 -2.50 -10.23
N LYS A 113 -9.53 -2.77 -9.91
CA LYS A 113 -8.71 -3.79 -10.55
C LYS A 113 -7.83 -4.47 -9.52
N ASP A 114 -7.93 -5.79 -9.43
CA ASP A 114 -6.98 -6.59 -8.67
C ASP A 114 -5.66 -6.66 -9.42
N VAL A 115 -4.56 -6.44 -8.72
CA VAL A 115 -3.22 -6.41 -9.30
C VAL A 115 -2.26 -7.24 -8.44
N ASN A 116 -1.34 -7.95 -9.09
CA ASN A 116 -0.36 -8.80 -8.42
C ASN A 116 1.10 -8.47 -8.80
N ASN A 117 1.28 -7.55 -9.73
CA ASN A 117 2.56 -7.18 -10.30
C ASN A 117 2.99 -5.75 -9.96
N LEU A 118 2.29 -5.10 -9.04
CA LEU A 118 2.52 -3.72 -8.62
C LEU A 118 2.96 -3.68 -7.15
N GLU A 119 4.03 -2.94 -6.90
CA GLU A 119 4.49 -2.62 -5.55
C GLU A 119 4.62 -1.09 -5.41
N VAL A 120 4.38 -0.58 -4.19
CA VAL A 120 4.51 0.83 -3.82
C VAL A 120 5.43 1.00 -2.61
N LEU A 121 5.93 2.21 -2.40
CA LEU A 121 6.70 2.53 -1.19
C LEU A 121 5.77 2.77 -0.01
N THR A 122 6.12 2.14 1.11
CA THR A 122 5.47 2.30 2.42
C THR A 122 6.52 2.31 3.53
N VAL A 123 6.10 2.23 4.80
CA VAL A 123 6.98 2.08 5.96
C VAL A 123 6.69 0.77 6.69
N ASP A 124 7.71 0.19 7.32
CA ASP A 124 7.56 -0.95 8.23
C ASP A 124 7.22 -0.51 9.66
N ASN A 125 7.10 -1.47 10.58
CA ASN A 125 6.83 -1.22 12.01
C ASN A 125 7.93 -0.43 12.72
N ASN A 126 9.13 -0.33 12.14
CA ASN A 126 10.25 0.47 12.61
C ASN A 126 10.37 1.82 11.89
N LEU A 127 9.36 2.20 11.11
CA LEU A 127 9.30 3.43 10.31
C LEU A 127 10.43 3.52 9.27
N LYS A 128 10.90 2.36 8.77
CA LYS A 128 11.82 2.23 7.65
C LYS A 128 11.06 2.09 6.34
N VAL A 129 11.55 2.75 5.31
CA VAL A 129 10.92 2.71 3.98
C VAL A 129 11.18 1.36 3.32
N LYS A 130 10.12 0.74 2.82
CA LYS A 130 10.17 -0.55 2.11
C LYS A 130 9.21 -0.57 0.91
N TRP A 131 9.42 -1.53 0.02
CA TRP A 131 8.45 -1.88 -1.01
C TRP A 131 7.39 -2.84 -0.46
N GLU A 132 6.13 -2.64 -0.85
CA GLU A 132 5.02 -3.52 -0.47
C GLU A 132 4.10 -3.75 -1.66
N LYS A 133 3.52 -4.94 -1.75
CA LYS A 133 2.62 -5.33 -2.85
C LYS A 133 1.29 -4.59 -2.74
N VAL A 134 0.79 -4.17 -3.89
CA VAL A 134 -0.58 -3.67 -4.05
C VAL A 134 -1.47 -4.83 -4.45
N SER A 135 -2.58 -5.01 -3.75
CA SER A 135 -3.58 -6.03 -4.09
C SER A 135 -4.64 -5.52 -5.06
N LYS A 136 -4.98 -4.23 -4.98
CA LYS A 136 -6.06 -3.63 -5.76
C LYS A 136 -5.81 -2.15 -6.05
N ILE A 137 -6.23 -1.71 -7.24
CA ILE A 137 -6.36 -0.28 -7.58
C ILE A 137 -7.84 0.02 -7.70
N ILE A 138 -8.28 1.16 -7.16
CA ILE A 138 -9.68 1.61 -7.16
C ILE A 138 -9.74 2.98 -7.81
N ARG A 139 -10.82 3.25 -8.57
CA ARG A 139 -11.11 4.59 -9.09
C ARG A 139 -12.59 4.92 -8.98
N HIS A 140 -12.90 6.20 -8.75
CA HIS A 140 -14.27 6.71 -8.79
C HIS A 140 -14.30 8.19 -9.20
N LYS A 141 -15.44 8.69 -9.64
CA LYS A 141 -15.59 10.10 -10.02
C LYS A 141 -15.99 10.96 -8.84
N VAL A 142 -15.42 12.16 -8.77
CA VAL A 142 -15.77 13.17 -7.77
C VAL A 142 -15.84 14.55 -8.41
N ASN A 143 -16.58 15.47 -7.76
CA ASN A 143 -16.78 16.84 -8.24
C ASN A 143 -15.91 17.86 -7.48
N LYS A 144 -15.34 17.47 -6.34
CA LYS A 144 -14.52 18.35 -5.51
C LYS A 144 -13.39 17.55 -4.88
N ILE A 145 -12.22 18.17 -4.78
CA ILE A 145 -11.06 17.64 -4.06
C ILE A 145 -10.43 18.72 -3.19
N LEU A 146 -9.65 18.28 -2.21
CA LEU A 146 -8.87 19.14 -1.35
C LEU A 146 -7.44 19.23 -1.90
N LYS A 147 -6.91 20.44 -2.02
CA LYS A 147 -5.53 20.73 -2.36
C LYS A 147 -4.79 21.16 -1.10
N ILE A 148 -3.79 20.36 -0.71
CA ILE A 148 -2.93 20.61 0.45
C ILE A 148 -1.60 21.12 -0.05
N ARG A 149 -1.16 22.29 0.46
CA ARG A 149 0.21 22.80 0.28
C ARG A 149 0.97 22.69 1.58
N PHE A 150 2.19 22.24 1.51
CA PHE A 150 3.01 22.00 2.70
C PHE A 150 4.46 22.44 2.53
N GLU A 151 5.21 22.35 3.60
CA GLU A 151 6.60 22.77 3.65
C GLU A 151 7.45 22.03 2.61
N GLY A 152 8.46 22.73 2.04
CA GLY A 152 9.24 22.16 0.94
C GLY A 152 8.62 22.40 -0.45
N GLY A 153 7.53 23.17 -0.54
CA GLY A 153 6.86 23.50 -1.81
C GLY A 153 5.99 22.38 -2.37
N GLY A 154 5.80 21.33 -1.57
CA GLY A 154 4.96 20.21 -1.95
C GLY A 154 3.48 20.55 -2.02
N GLU A 155 2.79 19.87 -2.91
CA GLU A 155 1.33 19.89 -3.01
C GLU A 155 0.78 18.48 -3.24
N LEU A 156 -0.41 18.24 -2.70
CA LEU A 156 -1.14 16.99 -2.84
C LEU A 156 -2.61 17.31 -3.08
N LYS A 157 -3.25 16.56 -3.96
CA LYS A 157 -4.67 16.69 -4.28
C LYS A 157 -5.36 15.36 -3.99
N LEU A 158 -6.34 15.38 -3.09
CA LEU A 158 -7.04 14.18 -2.64
C LEU A 158 -8.48 14.50 -2.23
N THR A 159 -9.28 13.47 -2.06
CA THR A 159 -10.64 13.62 -1.52
C THR A 159 -10.57 13.98 -0.03
N GLY A 160 -11.57 14.69 0.47
CA GLY A 160 -11.58 15.15 1.87
C GLY A 160 -11.53 14.05 2.92
N ASN A 161 -12.00 12.86 2.58
CA ASN A 161 -12.02 11.67 3.43
C ASN A 161 -10.73 10.84 3.40
N HIS A 162 -9.84 11.07 2.41
CA HIS A 162 -8.57 10.35 2.37
C HIS A 162 -7.69 10.73 3.58
N SER A 163 -7.14 9.72 4.24
CA SER A 163 -6.32 9.93 5.42
C SER A 163 -4.86 10.18 5.06
N VAL A 164 -4.28 11.17 5.71
CA VAL A 164 -2.86 11.50 5.65
C VAL A 164 -2.23 11.17 7.00
N MET A 165 -1.10 10.49 7.00
CA MET A 165 -0.39 10.21 8.25
C MET A 165 0.19 11.48 8.84
N VAL A 166 -0.18 11.78 10.08
CA VAL A 166 0.30 12.96 10.84
C VAL A 166 1.04 12.54 12.09
N LEU A 167 2.02 13.35 12.47
CA LEU A 167 2.66 13.28 13.78
C LEU A 167 2.03 14.33 14.69
N ASP A 168 1.44 13.90 15.80
CA ASP A 168 0.91 14.79 16.83
C ASP A 168 1.40 14.44 18.25
N LYS A 169 0.77 15.01 19.26
CA LYS A 169 1.13 14.83 20.68
C LYS A 169 0.89 13.40 21.19
N ASN A 170 0.11 12.60 20.48
CA ASN A 170 -0.21 11.21 20.82
C ASN A 170 0.56 10.20 19.96
N GLY A 171 1.45 10.66 19.07
CA GLY A 171 2.23 9.83 18.18
C GLY A 171 1.85 9.95 16.72
N LEU A 172 2.09 8.88 15.97
CA LEU A 172 1.77 8.76 14.55
C LEU A 172 0.34 8.24 14.39
N LYS A 173 -0.48 8.95 13.60
CA LYS A 173 -1.86 8.52 13.36
C LYS A 173 -2.38 8.98 11.99
N PRO A 174 -3.35 8.27 11.40
CA PRO A 174 -4.09 8.75 10.26
C PRO A 174 -5.00 9.92 10.67
N LYS A 175 -5.13 10.92 9.79
CA LYS A 175 -6.03 12.05 9.93
C LYS A 175 -6.68 12.34 8.60
N SER A 176 -8.01 12.43 8.56
CA SER A 176 -8.75 12.78 7.34
C SER A 176 -8.29 14.13 6.79
N ALA A 177 -8.18 14.24 5.47
CA ALA A 177 -7.74 15.47 4.83
C ALA A 177 -8.65 16.66 5.14
N SER A 178 -9.96 16.43 5.33
CA SER A 178 -10.93 17.44 5.75
C SER A 178 -10.72 17.97 7.17
N GLU A 179 -10.08 17.18 8.04
CA GLU A 179 -9.78 17.56 9.42
C GLU A 179 -8.39 18.20 9.57
N LEU A 180 -7.55 18.15 8.54
CA LEU A 180 -6.25 18.79 8.54
C LEU A 180 -6.37 20.29 8.76
N LYS A 181 -5.43 20.85 9.50
CA LYS A 181 -5.34 22.28 9.77
C LYS A 181 -3.96 22.80 9.35
N GLU A 182 -3.91 24.10 9.05
CA GLU A 182 -2.63 24.78 8.90
C GLU A 182 -1.82 24.62 10.19
N GLY A 183 -0.59 24.15 10.04
CA GLY A 183 0.27 23.87 11.19
C GLY A 183 0.43 22.41 11.52
N ASP A 184 -0.44 21.51 11.07
CA ASP A 184 -0.29 20.05 11.24
C ASP A 184 1.00 19.54 10.57
N TYR A 185 1.55 18.44 11.10
CA TYR A 185 2.78 17.83 10.60
C TYR A 185 2.47 16.49 9.91
N ILE A 186 2.55 16.49 8.58
CA ILE A 186 2.38 15.30 7.74
C ILE A 186 3.71 14.58 7.55
N ILE A 187 3.65 13.27 7.30
CA ILE A 187 4.81 12.39 7.22
C ILE A 187 5.37 12.35 5.79
N SER A 188 6.69 12.48 5.67
CA SER A 188 7.47 12.27 4.46
C SER A 188 8.68 11.39 4.77
N PHE A 189 9.53 11.10 3.79
CA PHE A 189 10.72 10.28 3.99
C PHE A 189 11.97 10.77 3.26
N THR A 190 13.12 10.27 3.69
CA THR A 190 14.40 10.30 2.97
C THR A 190 15.15 9.03 3.34
N SER A 191 15.41 8.15 2.38
CA SER A 191 15.96 6.81 2.61
C SER A 191 17.00 6.45 1.55
N ASN A 192 17.90 5.54 1.88
CA ASN A 192 18.87 4.94 0.98
C ASN A 192 18.33 3.59 0.49
N LEU A 193 17.51 3.61 -0.56
CA LEU A 193 16.93 2.40 -1.14
C LEU A 193 17.85 1.82 -2.20
N GLU A 194 18.47 0.68 -1.92
CA GLU A 194 19.26 -0.04 -2.91
C GLU A 194 18.37 -0.68 -3.99
N ALA A 195 18.88 -0.70 -5.22
CA ALA A 195 18.28 -1.39 -6.34
C ALA A 195 19.38 -1.92 -7.27
N ASN A 196 19.07 -2.97 -8.01
CA ASN A 196 20.00 -3.56 -8.98
C ASN A 196 19.65 -3.10 -10.39
N LEU A 197 20.67 -2.73 -11.17
CA LEU A 197 20.51 -2.29 -12.57
C LEU A 197 19.83 -3.36 -13.45
N PRO A 198 18.89 -2.95 -14.30
CA PRO A 198 18.40 -3.82 -15.35
C PRO A 198 19.51 -4.06 -16.40
N THR A 199 19.59 -5.29 -16.92
CA THR A 199 20.62 -5.76 -17.84
C THR A 199 20.75 -4.99 -19.17
N ASN A 200 19.72 -4.20 -19.54
CA ASN A 200 19.66 -3.52 -20.84
C ASN A 200 20.61 -2.29 -20.99
N ILE A 201 21.23 -1.81 -19.91
CA ILE A 201 22.09 -0.61 -19.91
C ILE A 201 23.56 -0.99 -20.05
N THR A 202 23.90 -2.25 -19.88
CA THR A 202 25.26 -2.79 -20.03
C THR A 202 25.84 -2.62 -21.44
N THR A 203 25.05 -2.14 -22.40
CA THR A 203 25.49 -1.86 -23.79
C THR A 203 26.42 -0.67 -23.87
N PHE A 204 26.34 0.29 -22.96
CA PHE A 204 27.18 1.47 -22.90
C PHE A 204 28.15 1.34 -21.72
N LYS A 205 29.45 1.15 -22.01
CA LYS A 205 30.47 0.98 -20.97
C LYS A 205 31.28 2.28 -20.85
N SER A 206 31.01 3.04 -19.79
CA SER A 206 31.81 4.19 -19.37
C SER A 206 31.69 4.36 -17.85
N ASP A 207 32.80 4.70 -17.20
CA ASP A 207 32.81 4.96 -15.75
C ASP A 207 31.98 6.18 -15.39
N ASN A 208 31.83 7.15 -16.31
CA ASN A 208 31.05 8.38 -16.14
C ASN A 208 29.63 8.32 -16.80
N LEU A 209 29.12 7.13 -17.09
CA LEU A 209 27.89 6.95 -17.85
C LEU A 209 26.70 7.73 -17.24
N PHE A 210 26.42 7.54 -15.95
CA PHE A 210 25.30 8.20 -15.28
C PHE A 210 25.49 9.70 -15.13
N TYR A 211 26.72 10.15 -14.93
CA TYR A 211 27.05 11.58 -14.91
C TYR A 211 26.76 12.24 -16.28
N SER A 212 27.20 11.60 -17.36
CA SER A 212 26.96 12.07 -18.73
C SER A 212 25.49 12.06 -19.12
N PHE A 213 24.70 11.11 -18.58
CA PHE A 213 23.24 11.08 -18.71
C PHE A 213 22.58 12.23 -17.93
N GLY A 214 23.09 12.59 -16.76
CA GLY A 214 22.68 13.76 -16.02
C GLY A 214 22.93 15.06 -16.80
N LEU A 215 24.13 15.22 -17.37
CA LEU A 215 24.46 16.34 -18.25
C LEU A 215 23.58 16.40 -19.50
N PHE A 216 23.23 15.23 -20.07
CA PHE A 216 22.28 15.20 -21.20
C PHE A 216 20.90 15.72 -20.79
N THR A 217 20.43 15.36 -19.62
CA THR A 217 19.13 15.83 -19.11
C THR A 217 19.14 17.35 -18.95
N ALA A 218 20.24 17.95 -18.52
CA ALA A 218 20.42 19.40 -18.45
C ALA A 218 20.56 19.99 -19.87
N GLU A 219 21.69 19.80 -20.50
CA GLU A 219 22.20 20.53 -21.66
C GLU A 219 22.11 19.77 -22.99
N GLY A 220 21.56 18.54 -22.97
CA GLY A 220 21.53 17.68 -24.15
C GLY A 220 20.24 17.78 -24.97
N CYS A 221 20.35 17.51 -26.25
CA CYS A 221 19.21 17.26 -27.15
C CYS A 221 19.54 16.19 -28.19
N VAL A 222 18.51 15.63 -28.81
CA VAL A 222 18.66 14.66 -29.90
C VAL A 222 18.27 15.28 -31.24
N GLY A 223 19.01 14.95 -32.30
CA GLY A 223 18.71 15.38 -33.67
C GLY A 223 18.69 14.16 -34.59
N PHE A 224 17.73 14.12 -35.52
CA PHE A 224 17.62 13.07 -36.52
C PHE A 224 17.50 13.69 -37.91
N LYS A 225 18.24 13.09 -38.87
CA LYS A 225 18.10 13.40 -40.30
C LYS A 225 17.48 12.18 -40.98
N GLY A 226 16.17 12.26 -41.24
CA GLY A 226 15.37 11.09 -41.66
C GLY A 226 15.31 10.02 -40.56
N ASN A 227 15.12 8.76 -40.96
CA ASN A 227 15.07 7.62 -40.04
C ASN A 227 16.41 6.90 -39.82
N THR A 228 17.46 7.32 -40.56
CA THR A 228 18.73 6.57 -40.68
C THR A 228 19.89 7.18 -39.92
N SER A 229 19.87 8.47 -39.64
CA SER A 229 20.99 9.16 -39.00
C SER A 229 20.53 9.93 -37.77
N GLY A 230 21.10 9.58 -36.61
CA GLY A 230 20.82 10.22 -35.32
C GLY A 230 22.07 10.76 -34.67
N GLN A 231 21.96 11.89 -33.98
CA GLN A 231 23.04 12.51 -33.23
C GLN A 231 22.55 12.94 -31.84
N VAL A 232 23.46 12.93 -30.88
CA VAL A 232 23.26 13.55 -29.56
C VAL A 232 24.09 14.85 -29.55
N VAL A 233 23.47 15.93 -29.09
CA VAL A 233 24.12 17.25 -29.05
C VAL A 233 24.05 17.75 -27.61
N TYR A 234 25.24 18.14 -27.10
CA TYR A 234 25.38 18.89 -25.85
C TYR A 234 25.74 20.33 -26.16
N THR A 235 25.22 21.26 -25.36
CA THR A 235 25.48 22.70 -25.54
C THR A 235 26.02 23.29 -24.25
N PHE A 236 27.26 23.69 -24.25
CA PHE A 236 27.95 24.28 -23.08
C PHE A 236 28.45 25.68 -23.37
N GLY A 237 28.64 26.50 -22.36
CA GLY A 237 29.39 27.72 -22.43
C GLY A 237 30.83 27.44 -22.80
N ALA A 238 31.46 28.29 -23.64
CA ALA A 238 32.84 28.09 -24.06
C ALA A 238 33.86 28.09 -22.90
N HIS A 239 33.48 28.60 -21.73
CA HIS A 239 34.29 28.61 -20.52
C HIS A 239 34.15 27.33 -19.66
N GLU A 240 33.15 26.48 -19.95
CA GLU A 240 32.84 25.24 -19.20
C GLU A 240 33.71 24.06 -19.67
N THR A 241 35.02 24.28 -19.72
CA THR A 241 35.99 23.31 -20.27
C THR A 241 35.97 21.96 -19.58
N ASN A 242 35.66 21.92 -18.27
CA ASN A 242 35.55 20.67 -17.51
C ASN A 242 34.40 19.80 -18.03
N LEU A 243 33.21 20.38 -18.22
CA LEU A 243 32.05 19.64 -18.73
C LEU A 243 32.24 19.18 -20.15
N ILE A 244 32.90 20.02 -20.99
CA ILE A 244 33.26 19.69 -22.36
C ILE A 244 34.17 18.46 -22.38
N ASN A 245 35.21 18.43 -21.53
CA ASN A 245 36.14 17.32 -21.44
C ASN A 245 35.48 16.03 -20.94
N GLU A 246 34.56 16.12 -19.97
CA GLU A 246 33.79 14.95 -19.48
C GLU A 246 32.98 14.30 -20.60
N ILE A 247 32.30 15.08 -21.45
CA ILE A 247 31.56 14.52 -22.58
C ILE A 247 32.50 13.97 -23.68
N LYS A 248 33.67 14.57 -23.89
CA LYS A 248 34.67 14.02 -24.79
C LYS A 248 35.23 12.67 -24.31
N ASN A 249 35.49 12.54 -22.99
CA ASN A 249 35.92 11.28 -22.39
C ASN A 249 34.79 10.21 -22.50
N PHE A 250 33.56 10.58 -22.19
CA PHE A 250 32.42 9.70 -22.37
C PHE A 250 32.23 9.19 -23.79
N ALA A 251 32.39 10.08 -24.79
CA ALA A 251 32.34 9.68 -26.21
C ALA A 251 33.49 8.76 -26.60
N ASN A 252 34.69 9.04 -26.09
CA ASN A 252 35.89 8.22 -26.34
C ASN A 252 35.72 6.80 -25.76
N ASP A 253 35.18 6.68 -24.51
CA ASP A 253 34.87 5.39 -23.89
C ASP A 253 33.92 4.55 -24.73
N LEU A 254 32.98 5.20 -25.41
CA LEU A 254 32.03 4.56 -26.31
C LEU A 254 32.55 4.37 -27.76
N GLY A 255 33.74 4.82 -28.09
CA GLY A 255 34.26 4.79 -29.44
C GLY A 255 33.50 5.70 -30.42
N ILE A 256 32.92 6.82 -29.93
CA ILE A 256 32.10 7.75 -30.72
C ILE A 256 32.89 9.00 -31.07
N SER A 257 32.89 9.37 -32.34
CA SER A 257 33.52 10.61 -32.81
C SER A 257 32.71 11.83 -32.36
N VAL A 258 33.43 12.86 -31.87
CA VAL A 258 32.84 14.13 -31.41
C VAL A 258 33.17 15.24 -32.39
N TYR A 259 32.16 15.95 -32.84
CA TYR A 259 32.31 17.16 -33.64
C TYR A 259 32.00 18.38 -32.78
N GLU A 260 32.96 19.27 -32.68
CA GLU A 260 32.90 20.51 -31.93
C GLU A 260 32.61 21.69 -32.84
N ARG A 261 31.65 22.54 -32.45
CA ARG A 261 31.32 23.77 -33.20
C ARG A 261 31.01 24.92 -32.27
N LEU A 262 31.68 26.04 -32.43
CA LEU A 262 31.35 27.29 -31.79
C LEU A 262 30.02 27.84 -32.35
N VAL A 263 29.12 28.25 -31.50
CA VAL A 263 27.80 28.79 -31.83
C VAL A 263 27.51 30.04 -31.03
N GLY A 264 26.59 30.87 -31.52
CA GLY A 264 26.09 32.01 -30.76
C GLY A 264 25.07 31.56 -29.75
N SER A 265 25.10 32.12 -28.53
CA SER A 265 24.14 31.82 -27.44
C SER A 265 23.37 33.04 -27.00
N GLY A 266 22.20 32.82 -26.45
CA GLY A 266 21.32 33.85 -25.89
C GLY A 266 20.74 34.82 -26.92
N PHE A 267 20.46 36.06 -26.50
CA PHE A 267 19.85 37.10 -27.32
C PHE A 267 20.82 37.66 -28.39
N ASN A 268 22.15 37.53 -28.19
CA ASN A 268 23.13 38.02 -29.13
C ASN A 268 23.79 36.88 -29.89
N ARG A 269 23.07 36.36 -30.91
CA ARG A 269 23.56 35.27 -31.78
C ARG A 269 24.85 35.56 -32.57
N LYS A 270 25.28 36.82 -32.61
CA LYS A 270 26.54 37.21 -33.28
C LYS A 270 27.80 36.96 -32.44
N LYS A 271 27.65 36.87 -31.09
CA LYS A 271 28.76 36.55 -30.19
C LYS A 271 28.86 35.03 -30.02
N LEU A 272 29.89 34.43 -30.56
CA LEU A 272 30.17 32.99 -30.39
C LEU A 272 30.65 32.75 -28.95
N SER A 273 29.77 32.25 -28.11
CA SER A 273 30.00 32.09 -26.69
C SER A 273 29.60 30.68 -26.15
N ALA A 274 29.09 29.81 -27.01
CA ALA A 274 28.76 28.44 -26.67
C ALA A 274 29.39 27.42 -27.64
N ILE A 275 29.54 26.20 -27.16
CA ILE A 275 30.10 25.07 -27.89
C ILE A 275 29.03 24.00 -28.03
N HIS A 276 28.74 23.56 -29.24
CA HIS A 276 28.00 22.36 -29.54
C HIS A 276 28.94 21.16 -29.69
N LEU A 277 28.77 20.15 -28.83
CA LEU A 277 29.42 18.85 -28.98
C LEU A 277 28.41 17.89 -29.62
N ARG A 278 28.70 17.42 -30.82
CA ARG A 278 27.84 16.49 -31.56
C ARG A 278 28.47 15.11 -31.60
N LEU A 279 27.79 14.16 -30.98
CA LEU A 279 28.12 12.73 -30.95
C LEU A 279 27.31 12.04 -32.04
N LEU A 280 27.99 11.58 -33.09
CA LEU A 280 27.33 10.93 -34.23
C LEU A 280 27.16 9.43 -33.95
N ASN A 281 26.07 9.07 -33.28
CA ASN A 281 25.73 7.68 -33.05
C ASN A 281 24.20 7.52 -33.00
N THR A 282 23.67 6.82 -33.99
CA THR A 282 22.21 6.63 -34.13
C THR A 282 21.59 5.80 -33.01
N ASN A 283 22.31 4.78 -32.50
CA ASN A 283 21.82 3.93 -31.42
C ASN A 283 21.73 4.71 -30.10
N LEU A 284 22.79 5.50 -29.79
CA LEU A 284 22.77 6.39 -28.63
C LEU A 284 21.66 7.44 -28.74
N ALA A 285 21.48 8.05 -29.91
CA ALA A 285 20.43 9.04 -30.13
C ALA A 285 19.01 8.44 -29.98
N LYS A 286 18.78 7.22 -30.49
CA LYS A 286 17.53 6.50 -30.28
C LYS A 286 17.29 6.18 -28.81
N PHE A 287 18.31 5.65 -28.12
CA PHE A 287 18.26 5.37 -26.68
C PHE A 287 17.91 6.63 -25.87
N MET A 288 18.59 7.77 -26.14
CA MET A 288 18.29 9.04 -25.47
C MET A 288 16.86 9.53 -25.77
N LYS A 289 16.42 9.41 -27.01
CA LYS A 289 15.07 9.79 -27.43
C LYS A 289 13.99 8.99 -26.70
N GLU A 290 14.18 7.70 -26.54
CA GLU A 290 13.18 6.78 -25.97
C GLU A 290 13.11 6.87 -24.45
N ASN A 291 14.19 7.21 -23.78
CA ASN A 291 14.28 7.13 -22.33
C ASN A 291 14.22 8.48 -21.61
N PHE A 292 14.60 9.58 -22.25
CA PHE A 292 14.77 10.89 -21.59
C PHE A 292 13.63 11.88 -21.86
N TYR A 293 12.64 11.49 -22.68
CA TYR A 293 11.50 12.33 -23.02
C TYR A 293 10.17 11.61 -22.80
N ASP A 294 9.18 12.36 -22.37
CA ASP A 294 7.81 11.90 -22.23
C ASP A 294 7.00 12.33 -23.47
N GLY A 295 6.97 11.44 -24.47
CA GLY A 295 6.26 11.71 -25.72
C GLY A 295 6.93 12.71 -26.65
N LYS A 296 6.17 13.25 -27.60
CA LYS A 296 6.60 14.25 -28.58
C LYS A 296 5.93 15.61 -28.29
N PRO A 297 6.56 16.74 -28.64
CA PRO A 297 7.91 16.88 -29.25
C PRO A 297 9.05 16.63 -28.25
N PHE A 298 10.27 16.29 -28.77
CA PHE A 298 11.46 16.05 -27.96
C PHE A 298 12.14 17.38 -27.58
N ILE A 299 11.52 18.12 -26.67
CA ILE A 299 11.94 19.44 -26.19
C ILE A 299 12.16 19.41 -24.67
N ALA A 300 12.71 20.49 -24.13
CA ALA A 300 13.05 20.61 -22.72
C ALA A 300 11.84 20.42 -21.78
N ASP A 301 10.63 20.86 -22.19
CA ASP A 301 9.41 20.71 -21.38
C ASP A 301 9.00 19.25 -21.14
N ASN A 302 9.37 18.36 -22.07
CA ASN A 302 9.04 16.94 -22.01
C ASN A 302 10.19 16.06 -21.49
N LYS A 303 11.29 16.65 -21.00
CA LYS A 303 12.37 15.88 -20.38
C LYS A 303 11.95 15.24 -19.08
N ARG A 304 12.46 14.03 -18.83
CA ARG A 304 12.21 13.20 -17.65
C ARG A 304 13.49 12.55 -17.16
N VAL A 305 13.53 12.15 -15.90
CA VAL A 305 14.54 11.20 -15.43
C VAL A 305 14.20 9.81 -15.98
N PRO A 306 15.13 9.13 -16.68
CA PRO A 306 14.88 7.80 -17.21
C PRO A 306 14.54 6.79 -16.11
N SER A 307 13.59 5.88 -16.37
CA SER A 307 13.16 4.87 -15.40
C SER A 307 14.31 4.00 -14.89
N PHE A 308 15.29 3.68 -15.74
CA PHE A 308 16.45 2.88 -15.34
C PHE A 308 17.33 3.58 -14.28
N VAL A 309 17.32 4.93 -14.22
CA VAL A 309 18.06 5.67 -13.19
C VAL A 309 17.46 5.42 -11.81
N PHE A 310 16.13 5.31 -11.69
CA PHE A 310 15.48 4.92 -10.44
C PHE A 310 15.85 3.49 -10.00
N HIS A 311 16.18 2.65 -10.95
CA HIS A 311 16.50 1.24 -10.74
C HIS A 311 18.02 0.97 -10.59
N SER A 312 18.85 2.02 -10.61
CA SER A 312 20.30 1.92 -10.45
C SER A 312 20.74 1.97 -8.97
N SER A 313 22.02 1.71 -8.72
CA SER A 313 22.61 1.82 -7.39
C SER A 313 22.58 3.27 -6.88
N ILE A 314 22.67 3.46 -5.58
CA ILE A 314 22.70 4.79 -4.95
C ILE A 314 23.84 5.64 -5.52
N LYS A 315 25.02 5.06 -5.74
CA LYS A 315 26.19 5.75 -6.32
C LYS A 315 25.89 6.28 -7.71
N GLU A 316 25.25 5.50 -8.56
CA GLU A 316 24.90 5.87 -9.93
C GLU A 316 23.82 6.95 -9.98
N ARG A 317 22.78 6.85 -9.12
CA ARG A 317 21.76 7.90 -8.96
C ARG A 317 22.38 9.23 -8.54
N ILE A 318 23.33 9.20 -7.61
CA ILE A 318 24.08 10.36 -7.15
C ILE A 318 24.90 10.94 -8.28
N ASN A 319 25.60 10.13 -9.07
CA ASN A 319 26.36 10.59 -10.24
C ASN A 319 25.45 11.23 -11.29
N TYR A 320 24.26 10.66 -11.53
CA TYR A 320 23.26 11.26 -12.40
C TYR A 320 22.80 12.64 -11.90
N LEU A 321 22.42 12.74 -10.61
CA LEU A 321 22.02 14.01 -10.01
C LEU A 321 23.16 15.04 -10.03
N LYS A 322 24.40 14.61 -9.89
CA LYS A 322 25.58 15.48 -9.99
C LYS A 322 25.74 16.03 -11.40
N GLY A 323 25.66 15.18 -12.43
CA GLY A 323 25.72 15.64 -13.82
C GLY A 323 24.59 16.60 -14.17
N LEU A 324 23.36 16.32 -13.71
CA LEU A 324 22.22 17.22 -13.88
C LEU A 324 22.44 18.58 -13.17
N ALA A 325 23.03 18.56 -11.98
CA ALA A 325 23.31 19.77 -11.21
C ALA A 325 24.46 20.58 -11.76
N ASP A 326 25.47 19.95 -12.33
CA ASP A 326 26.61 20.62 -12.93
C ASP A 326 26.24 21.29 -14.27
N GLY A 327 25.19 20.79 -14.98
CA GLY A 327 24.61 21.43 -16.18
C GLY A 327 23.64 22.56 -15.86
N ASP A 328 22.49 22.23 -15.30
CA ASP A 328 21.36 23.16 -15.04
C ASP A 328 21.30 23.70 -13.59
N GLY A 329 22.34 23.43 -12.79
CA GLY A 329 22.33 23.76 -11.37
C GLY A 329 23.10 25.04 -11.01
N CYS A 330 22.82 25.50 -9.80
CA CYS A 330 23.54 26.57 -9.15
C CYS A 330 23.82 26.19 -7.69
N GLY A 331 25.07 26.33 -7.27
CA GLY A 331 25.52 26.01 -5.92
C GLY A 331 26.68 25.03 -5.89
N GLU A 332 27.13 24.69 -4.68
CA GLU A 332 28.22 23.73 -4.52
C GLU A 332 27.66 22.36 -4.18
N TRP A 333 28.09 21.34 -4.93
CA TRP A 333 27.86 19.95 -4.56
C TRP A 333 28.45 19.71 -3.15
N ASN A 334 27.78 19.00 -2.31
CA ASN A 334 28.04 18.86 -0.87
C ASN A 334 27.53 20.01 0.03
N LYS A 335 26.87 21.02 -0.54
CA LYS A 335 26.13 22.03 0.23
C LYS A 335 24.65 22.02 -0.17
N VAL A 336 24.19 23.07 -0.78
CA VAL A 336 22.83 23.20 -1.31
C VAL A 336 22.91 23.45 -2.80
N VAL A 337 22.39 22.55 -3.60
CA VAL A 337 22.31 22.69 -5.05
C VAL A 337 20.88 23.01 -5.43
N ARG A 338 20.71 23.93 -6.38
CA ARG A 338 19.43 24.27 -6.98
C ARG A 338 19.48 23.86 -8.43
N ILE A 339 18.53 23.06 -8.87
CA ILE A 339 18.36 22.64 -10.26
C ILE A 339 17.12 23.31 -10.79
N SER A 340 17.22 24.00 -11.91
CA SER A 340 16.11 24.72 -12.55
C SER A 340 15.70 24.01 -13.82
N SER A 341 14.39 23.90 -14.06
CA SER A 341 13.85 23.32 -15.30
C SER A 341 12.49 23.90 -15.64
N VAL A 342 12.18 23.92 -16.93
CA VAL A 342 10.82 24.21 -17.44
C VAL A 342 9.91 22.98 -17.27
N SER A 343 10.45 21.76 -17.33
CA SER A 343 9.72 20.51 -17.10
C SER A 343 9.40 20.33 -15.62
N ARG A 344 8.13 20.48 -15.25
CA ARG A 344 7.68 20.20 -13.87
C ARG A 344 7.76 18.72 -13.53
N GLU A 345 7.58 17.86 -14.51
CA GLU A 345 7.68 16.42 -14.35
C GLU A 345 9.13 16.00 -14.05
N LEU A 346 10.10 16.57 -14.75
CA LEU A 346 11.53 16.38 -14.45
C LEU A 346 11.86 16.82 -13.02
N LEU A 347 11.36 17.98 -12.59
CA LEU A 347 11.59 18.45 -11.22
C LEU A 347 11.00 17.50 -10.18
N THR A 348 9.81 16.93 -10.45
CA THR A 348 9.18 15.91 -9.59
C THR A 348 9.99 14.62 -9.58
N ASP A 349 10.50 14.17 -10.73
CA ASP A 349 11.38 13.02 -10.83
C ASP A 349 12.66 13.20 -10.00
N VAL A 350 13.27 14.38 -10.07
CA VAL A 350 14.48 14.72 -9.28
C VAL A 350 14.19 14.68 -7.78
N VAL A 351 13.00 15.15 -7.34
CA VAL A 351 12.61 15.05 -5.92
C VAL A 351 12.56 13.59 -5.46
N TRP A 352 11.84 12.73 -6.20
CA TRP A 352 11.73 11.32 -5.85
C TRP A 352 13.08 10.59 -5.90
N LEU A 353 13.87 10.82 -6.96
CA LEU A 353 15.21 10.23 -7.10
C LEU A 353 16.12 10.63 -5.93
N ALA A 354 16.12 11.90 -5.54
CA ALA A 354 16.89 12.40 -4.41
C ALA A 354 16.45 11.72 -3.09
N ARG A 355 15.12 11.62 -2.86
CA ARG A 355 14.56 11.04 -1.63
C ARG A 355 14.92 9.57 -1.44
N ILE A 356 14.90 8.77 -2.50
CA ILE A 356 15.31 7.35 -2.44
C ILE A 356 16.83 7.16 -2.45
N SER A 357 17.61 8.24 -2.65
CA SER A 357 19.08 8.25 -2.61
C SER A 357 19.65 8.94 -1.35
N GLY A 358 18.82 9.11 -0.31
CA GLY A 358 19.23 9.71 0.96
C GLY A 358 19.47 11.22 0.93
N ILE A 359 19.01 11.92 -0.11
CA ILE A 359 19.16 13.37 -0.29
C ILE A 359 17.85 14.07 0.03
N GLU A 360 17.87 15.02 0.96
CA GLU A 360 16.71 15.86 1.23
C GLU A 360 16.44 16.80 0.05
N SER A 361 15.19 16.88 -0.40
CA SER A 361 14.80 17.70 -1.54
C SER A 361 13.54 18.52 -1.25
N SER A 362 13.44 19.68 -1.91
CA SER A 362 12.28 20.57 -1.86
C SER A 362 12.02 21.10 -3.26
N ILE A 363 10.75 21.25 -3.64
CA ILE A 363 10.34 21.72 -4.96
C ILE A 363 9.71 23.12 -4.87
N PHE A 364 10.06 23.99 -5.80
CA PHE A 364 9.48 25.32 -5.98
C PHE A 364 8.96 25.44 -7.42
N LYS A 365 8.45 26.61 -7.82
CA LYS A 365 7.78 26.76 -9.11
C LYS A 365 8.55 26.19 -10.31
N ARG A 366 9.86 26.49 -10.41
CA ARG A 366 10.75 26.05 -11.50
C ARG A 366 12.10 25.58 -11.03
N GLU A 367 12.25 25.25 -9.73
CA GLU A 367 13.50 24.76 -9.17
C GLU A 367 13.27 23.65 -8.15
N VAL A 368 14.22 22.74 -8.05
CA VAL A 368 14.38 21.80 -6.95
C VAL A 368 15.64 22.15 -6.18
N ARG A 369 15.54 22.13 -4.85
CA ARG A 369 16.70 22.26 -3.95
C ARG A 369 17.05 20.91 -3.40
N LEU A 370 18.29 20.51 -3.62
CA LEU A 370 18.90 19.33 -3.03
C LEU A 370 19.78 19.75 -1.87
N ILE A 371 19.57 19.13 -0.69
CA ILE A 371 20.35 19.40 0.52
C ILE A 371 21.14 18.15 0.85
N TRP A 372 22.47 18.22 0.63
CA TRP A 372 23.37 17.11 0.80
C TRP A 372 23.69 16.82 2.27
N LYS A 373 24.10 15.58 2.58
CA LYS A 373 24.48 15.17 3.93
C LYS A 373 25.78 15.92 4.35
N GLY A 374 25.70 16.71 5.43
CA GLY A 374 26.81 17.56 5.87
C GLY A 374 26.79 19.01 5.39
N ALA A 375 25.93 19.33 4.39
CA ALA A 375 25.87 20.67 3.79
C ALA A 375 25.33 21.77 4.72
N MET A 376 24.44 21.41 5.60
CA MET A 376 23.91 22.32 6.63
C MET A 376 24.12 21.70 8.00
N LYS A 377 24.43 22.54 8.99
CA LYS A 377 24.54 22.14 10.40
C LYS A 377 23.29 21.39 10.88
N TRP A 378 22.15 21.58 10.15
CA TRP A 378 20.86 20.97 10.48
C TRP A 378 20.01 20.75 9.23
N LYS A 379 19.74 19.48 8.90
CA LYS A 379 18.76 19.09 7.89
C LYS A 379 17.35 19.09 8.47
N LYS A 380 16.34 19.47 7.68
CA LYS A 380 14.94 19.37 8.10
C LYS A 380 14.51 17.92 8.34
N SER A 381 15.04 16.98 7.58
CA SER A 381 14.81 15.53 7.75
C SER A 381 15.32 14.99 9.10
N GLU A 382 16.25 15.68 9.73
CA GLU A 382 16.77 15.33 11.05
C GLU A 382 16.10 16.12 12.19
N LEU A 383 15.12 16.98 11.87
CA LEU A 383 14.47 17.86 12.82
C LEU A 383 13.01 17.48 13.06
N LEU A 384 12.64 17.32 14.33
CA LEU A 384 11.29 17.02 14.79
C LEU A 384 10.64 18.27 15.42
N PRO A 385 9.29 18.39 15.39
CA PRO A 385 8.59 19.50 16.03
C PRO A 385 8.82 19.50 17.55
N ALA A 386 9.33 20.62 18.08
CA ALA A 386 9.66 20.71 19.50
C ALA A 386 8.44 20.55 20.41
N GLU A 387 7.28 21.07 20.00
CA GLU A 387 6.03 20.97 20.77
C GLU A 387 5.58 19.53 21.00
N ILE A 388 5.80 18.66 20.01
CA ILE A 388 5.47 17.22 20.09
C ILE A 388 6.51 16.49 20.94
N VAL A 389 7.81 16.70 20.64
CA VAL A 389 8.91 16.04 21.36
C VAL A 389 8.90 16.43 22.85
N VAL A 390 8.71 17.71 23.17
CA VAL A 390 8.64 18.19 24.56
C VAL A 390 7.48 17.56 25.30
N LYS A 391 6.30 17.41 24.65
CA LYS A 391 5.14 16.77 25.28
C LYS A 391 5.44 15.30 25.60
N LEU A 392 5.93 14.55 24.63
CA LEU A 392 6.27 13.13 24.80
C LEU A 392 7.37 12.92 25.87
N LEU A 393 8.38 13.78 25.91
CA LEU A 393 9.41 13.74 26.95
C LEU A 393 8.88 14.15 28.34
N THR A 394 7.87 15.04 28.40
CA THR A 394 7.25 15.43 29.67
C THR A 394 6.45 14.25 30.27
N ASP A 395 5.83 13.41 29.40
CA ASP A 395 5.09 12.24 29.85
C ASP A 395 6.01 11.20 30.55
N ILE A 396 7.30 11.18 30.25
CA ILE A 396 8.33 10.31 30.86
C ILE A 396 9.35 11.07 31.72
N GLU A 397 9.12 12.35 32.05
CA GLU A 397 10.09 13.28 32.68
C GLU A 397 10.71 12.71 33.96
N ARG A 398 9.91 12.05 34.80
CA ARG A 398 10.35 11.51 36.11
C ARG A 398 11.35 10.35 35.94
N LYS A 399 11.48 9.78 34.75
CA LYS A 399 12.35 8.66 34.41
C LYS A 399 13.62 9.09 33.68
N ILE A 400 13.77 10.37 33.34
CA ILE A 400 14.94 10.90 32.66
C ILE A 400 15.95 11.43 33.70
N LYS A 401 17.13 10.82 33.73
CA LYS A 401 18.23 11.27 34.62
C LYS A 401 18.85 12.57 34.10
N GLY A 402 18.97 13.58 34.97
CA GLY A 402 19.59 14.88 34.62
C GLY A 402 18.62 15.89 33.99
N ASN A 403 19.16 17.03 33.57
CA ASN A 403 18.37 18.18 33.09
C ASN A 403 18.24 18.16 31.55
N TRP A 404 17.32 17.33 31.03
CA TRP A 404 17.04 17.23 29.59
C TRP A 404 16.49 18.55 28.99
N ARG A 405 15.79 19.38 29.79
CA ARG A 405 15.27 20.66 29.34
C ARG A 405 16.39 21.65 29.03
N TYR A 406 17.51 21.58 29.76
CA TYR A 406 18.71 22.39 29.49
C TYR A 406 19.32 22.00 28.12
N LYS A 407 19.42 20.72 27.81
CA LYS A 407 19.89 20.24 26.48
C LYS A 407 19.01 20.76 25.33
N LEU A 408 17.70 20.87 25.52
CA LEU A 408 16.78 21.38 24.51
C LEU A 408 16.76 22.90 24.40
N ARG A 409 17.07 23.64 25.48
CA ARG A 409 16.95 25.12 25.56
C ARG A 409 17.61 25.82 24.38
N HIS A 410 18.84 25.46 24.06
CA HIS A 410 19.59 26.04 22.95
C HIS A 410 18.95 25.79 21.58
N GLN A 411 18.40 24.58 21.36
CA GLN A 411 17.73 24.23 20.11
C GLN A 411 16.38 24.90 19.92
N LEU A 412 15.64 25.12 21.01
CA LEU A 412 14.35 25.81 20.94
C LEU A 412 14.52 27.27 20.51
N TYR A 413 15.61 27.91 20.89
CA TYR A 413 15.93 29.28 20.50
C TYR A 413 16.47 29.39 19.08
N GLU A 414 17.50 28.60 18.72
CA GLU A 414 18.18 28.73 17.43
C GLU A 414 17.43 28.08 16.27
N LYS A 415 16.66 27.01 16.52
CA LYS A 415 16.06 26.17 15.46
C LYS A 415 14.58 26.37 15.28
N LYS A 416 14.06 27.56 15.58
CA LYS A 416 12.65 27.89 15.33
C LYS A 416 11.67 26.79 15.80
N ARG A 417 11.85 26.35 17.07
CA ARG A 417 11.02 25.33 17.72
C ARG A 417 11.11 23.92 17.10
N ARG A 418 12.30 23.50 16.68
CA ARG A 418 12.56 22.12 16.24
C ARG A 418 13.68 21.47 17.06
N VAL A 419 13.65 20.15 17.20
CA VAL A 419 14.60 19.33 17.94
C VAL A 419 15.28 18.36 16.96
N SER A 420 16.61 18.22 17.05
CA SER A 420 17.30 17.25 16.21
C SER A 420 17.15 15.83 16.76
N LYS A 421 17.06 14.84 15.85
CA LYS A 421 17.03 13.43 16.20
C LYS A 421 18.24 13.00 17.05
N ASN A 422 19.42 13.59 16.81
CA ASN A 422 20.64 13.28 17.57
C ASN A 422 20.51 13.69 19.03
N ILE A 423 20.01 14.92 19.32
CA ILE A 423 19.81 15.34 20.72
C ILE A 423 18.69 14.54 21.39
N LEU A 424 17.64 14.20 20.64
CA LEU A 424 16.60 13.31 21.17
C LEU A 424 17.20 11.94 21.54
N LYS A 425 18.09 11.40 20.71
CA LYS A 425 18.82 10.17 21.02
C LYS A 425 19.62 10.27 22.31
N GLU A 426 20.40 11.34 22.48
CA GLU A 426 21.15 11.59 23.71
C GLU A 426 20.26 11.69 24.97
N ILE A 427 19.03 12.25 24.81
CA ILE A 427 18.08 12.33 25.91
C ILE A 427 17.52 10.95 26.25
N LEU A 428 17.21 10.13 25.23
CA LEU A 428 16.72 8.77 25.41
C LEU A 428 17.75 7.85 26.09
N GLU A 429 19.05 8.08 25.88
CA GLU A 429 20.12 7.38 26.60
C GLU A 429 20.16 7.72 28.10
N MET A 430 19.54 8.84 28.54
CA MET A 430 19.43 9.23 29.95
C MET A 430 18.20 8.62 30.66
N VAL A 431 17.34 7.88 29.96
CA VAL A 431 16.12 7.28 30.52
C VAL A 431 16.44 6.06 31.38
N ASP A 432 15.86 6.01 32.58
CA ASP A 432 15.95 4.87 33.50
C ASP A 432 14.92 3.80 33.09
N ARG A 433 15.34 2.83 32.27
CA ARG A 433 14.47 1.83 31.63
C ARG A 433 13.86 0.82 32.60
N GLU A 434 14.52 0.57 33.73
CA GLU A 434 14.04 -0.41 34.71
C GLU A 434 12.80 0.09 35.47
N LYS A 435 12.59 1.40 35.52
CA LYS A 435 11.49 2.04 36.26
C LYS A 435 10.31 2.48 35.40
N LEU A 436 10.30 2.13 34.10
CA LEU A 436 9.23 2.50 33.18
C LEU A 436 7.98 1.65 33.41
N ASP A 437 6.82 2.29 33.49
CA ASP A 437 5.55 1.60 33.33
C ASP A 437 5.29 1.25 31.85
N GLU A 438 4.21 0.51 31.56
CA GLU A 438 3.90 0.03 30.22
C GLU A 438 3.68 1.19 29.21
N LYS A 439 2.98 2.25 29.62
CA LYS A 439 2.72 3.42 28.79
C LYS A 439 3.99 4.24 28.56
N GLU A 440 4.81 4.42 29.59
CA GLU A 440 6.10 5.11 29.50
C GLU A 440 7.06 4.33 28.58
N ARG A 441 7.07 2.99 28.67
CA ARG A 441 7.86 2.11 27.81
C ARG A 441 7.45 2.27 26.33
N PHE A 442 6.16 2.25 26.04
CA PHE A 442 5.63 2.50 24.69
C PHE A 442 6.09 3.86 24.15
N THR A 443 6.04 4.91 24.97
CA THR A 443 6.49 6.26 24.59
C THR A 443 7.97 6.28 24.25
N VAL A 444 8.83 5.62 25.06
CA VAL A 444 10.27 5.55 24.81
C VAL A 444 10.56 4.79 23.52
N GLU A 445 9.94 3.60 23.31
CA GLU A 445 10.09 2.81 22.09
C GLU A 445 9.65 3.57 20.84
N PHE A 446 8.55 4.31 20.92
CA PHE A 446 8.10 5.16 19.83
C PHE A 446 9.12 6.26 19.49
N LEU A 447 9.67 6.95 20.50
CA LEU A 447 10.69 7.99 20.31
C LEU A 447 11.99 7.40 19.72
N GLU A 448 12.39 6.19 20.13
CA GLU A 448 13.55 5.47 19.58
C GLU A 448 13.33 5.08 18.12
N LYS A 449 12.14 4.56 17.78
CA LYS A 449 11.76 4.30 16.40
C LYS A 449 11.80 5.58 15.56
N LEU A 450 11.28 6.67 16.09
CA LEU A 450 11.26 7.96 15.39
C LEU A 450 12.67 8.51 15.12
N VAL A 451 13.59 8.37 16.08
CA VAL A 451 15.01 8.78 15.94
C VAL A 451 15.71 7.97 14.86
N SER A 452 15.53 6.64 14.87
CA SER A 452 16.18 5.72 13.92
C SER A 452 15.50 5.65 12.56
N SER A 453 14.28 6.23 12.41
CA SER A 453 13.45 6.12 11.22
C SER A 453 13.99 6.86 10.01
N ASP A 454 13.50 6.47 8.83
CA ASP A 454 13.69 7.17 7.55
C ASP A 454 12.71 8.33 7.35
N ILE A 455 11.67 8.41 8.22
CA ILE A 455 10.63 9.44 8.12
C ILE A 455 11.08 10.79 8.69
N HIS A 456 10.47 11.83 8.18
CA HIS A 456 10.51 13.19 8.71
C HIS A 456 9.17 13.90 8.49
N VAL A 457 9.00 15.07 9.03
CA VAL A 457 7.72 15.78 9.01
C VAL A 457 7.76 17.05 8.17
N LEU A 458 6.65 17.33 7.50
CA LEU A 458 6.42 18.52 6.70
C LEU A 458 5.20 19.26 7.26
N LYS A 459 5.34 20.57 7.54
CA LYS A 459 4.26 21.38 8.09
C LYS A 459 3.26 21.76 7.00
N VAL A 460 1.97 21.52 7.23
CA VAL A 460 0.87 21.99 6.38
C VAL A 460 0.82 23.51 6.41
N LYS A 461 0.76 24.14 5.22
CA LYS A 461 0.77 25.60 5.05
C LYS A 461 -0.55 26.17 4.59
N LYS A 462 -1.27 25.43 3.72
CA LYS A 462 -2.53 25.91 3.16
C LYS A 462 -3.39 24.73 2.72
N LEU A 463 -4.69 24.87 2.89
CA LEU A 463 -5.71 23.94 2.48
C LEU A 463 -6.72 24.70 1.61
N GLU A 464 -7.04 24.17 0.44
CA GLU A 464 -7.97 24.77 -0.51
C GLU A 464 -8.89 23.69 -1.07
N ILE A 465 -10.20 23.92 -1.02
CA ILE A 465 -11.16 23.07 -1.76
C ILE A 465 -11.20 23.60 -3.19
N ILE A 466 -11.05 22.70 -4.16
CA ILE A 466 -11.09 23.03 -5.57
C ILE A 466 -12.15 22.20 -6.28
N ASP A 467 -12.84 22.78 -7.24
CA ASP A 467 -13.74 22.05 -8.12
C ASP A 467 -12.93 21.10 -9.00
N TYR A 468 -13.43 19.90 -9.20
CA TYR A 468 -12.77 18.83 -9.93
C TYR A 468 -13.84 18.01 -10.66
N ASP A 469 -13.61 17.67 -11.91
CA ASP A 469 -14.46 16.74 -12.65
C ASP A 469 -13.58 15.65 -13.25
N GLY A 470 -13.57 14.51 -12.60
CA GLY A 470 -12.72 13.40 -13.06
C GLY A 470 -12.61 12.26 -12.06
N PHE A 471 -11.82 11.27 -12.46
CA PHE A 471 -11.52 10.12 -11.62
C PHE A 471 -10.47 10.47 -10.56
N VAL A 472 -10.65 9.90 -9.40
CA VAL A 472 -9.70 9.82 -8.29
C VAL A 472 -9.39 8.37 -7.99
N TYR A 473 -8.23 8.08 -7.41
CA TYR A 473 -7.65 6.75 -7.34
C TYR A 473 -7.15 6.41 -5.94
N ASP A 474 -7.19 5.13 -5.61
CA ASP A 474 -6.60 4.56 -4.41
C ASP A 474 -5.92 3.23 -4.71
N VAL A 475 -4.99 2.81 -3.84
CA VAL A 475 -4.28 1.53 -3.92
C VAL A 475 -4.38 0.79 -2.59
N SER A 476 -4.90 -0.43 -2.61
CA SER A 476 -4.95 -1.26 -1.42
C SER A 476 -3.62 -1.96 -1.17
N VAL A 477 -3.01 -1.68 -0.01
CA VAL A 477 -1.74 -2.27 0.44
C VAL A 477 -2.03 -3.18 1.63
N PRO A 478 -2.08 -4.51 1.47
CA PRO A 478 -2.47 -5.42 2.53
C PRO A 478 -1.57 -5.33 3.76
N GLY A 479 -2.16 -5.35 4.94
CA GLY A 479 -1.48 -5.40 6.23
C GLY A 479 -0.88 -4.09 6.74
N ASN A 480 -0.64 -3.12 5.88
CA ASN A 480 -0.04 -1.84 6.27
C ASN A 480 -0.94 -0.63 5.93
N GLU A 481 -1.77 -0.77 4.90
CA GLU A 481 -2.74 0.23 4.44
C GLU A 481 -2.14 1.63 4.18
N MET A 482 -0.82 1.71 3.96
CA MET A 482 -0.09 2.97 3.77
C MET A 482 0.74 2.95 2.50
N PHE A 483 0.86 4.12 1.86
CA PHE A 483 1.75 4.32 0.71
C PHE A 483 2.19 5.77 0.55
N PHE A 484 3.33 5.99 -0.13
CA PHE A 484 3.82 7.32 -0.43
C PHE A 484 3.37 7.81 -1.80
N ALA A 485 2.80 9.03 -1.87
CA ALA A 485 2.45 9.70 -3.12
C ALA A 485 2.60 11.23 -3.01
N GLY A 486 2.53 11.94 -4.14
CA GLY A 486 2.65 13.39 -4.23
C GLY A 486 3.91 13.86 -4.95
N ASN A 487 3.96 15.14 -5.35
CA ASN A 487 5.15 15.73 -5.98
C ASN A 487 6.36 15.85 -5.02
N VAL A 488 6.11 15.97 -3.74
CA VAL A 488 7.00 15.61 -2.63
C VAL A 488 6.32 14.45 -1.91
N PRO A 489 6.98 13.31 -1.70
CA PRO A 489 6.35 12.12 -1.12
C PRO A 489 5.73 12.41 0.25
N VAL A 490 4.45 12.06 0.41
CA VAL A 490 3.70 12.12 1.67
C VAL A 490 3.12 10.75 1.94
N LEU A 491 3.17 10.29 3.19
CA LEU A 491 2.59 9.02 3.61
C LEU A 491 1.09 9.17 3.76
N LEU A 492 0.38 8.46 2.90
CA LEU A 492 -1.06 8.34 2.87
C LEU A 492 -1.48 7.05 3.56
N HIS A 493 -2.66 7.04 4.10
CA HIS A 493 -3.27 5.86 4.70
C HIS A 493 -4.61 5.62 4.04
N ASN A 494 -4.83 4.40 3.58
CA ASN A 494 -6.16 4.01 3.13
C ASN A 494 -7.12 4.25 4.28
N SER A 495 -8.07 5.11 4.10
CA SER A 495 -9.01 5.40 5.19
C SER A 495 -9.86 4.16 5.41
N ASP A 496 -9.82 3.66 6.63
CA ASP A 496 -10.91 2.90 7.18
C ASP A 496 -12.17 3.75 7.03
N GLU A 497 -13.07 3.36 6.12
CA GLU A 497 -14.33 4.06 5.84
C GLU A 497 -15.31 4.07 7.03
N ARG A 498 -14.82 3.74 8.23
CA ARG A 498 -15.54 3.42 9.46
C ARG A 498 -15.67 4.61 10.42
N GLY A 499 -15.08 5.76 10.05
CA GLY A 499 -15.05 6.96 10.89
C GLY A 499 -16.33 7.79 10.85
N ILE A 500 -16.60 8.52 11.95
CA ILE A 500 -17.77 9.42 12.10
C ILE A 500 -17.82 10.51 11.02
N ASP A 501 -16.65 10.95 10.50
CA ASP A 501 -16.55 12.05 9.54
C ASP A 501 -16.97 11.64 8.13
N VAL A 502 -16.72 10.39 7.74
CA VAL A 502 -17.22 9.80 6.50
C VAL A 502 -18.76 9.78 6.52
N ILE A 503 -19.32 9.40 7.67
CA ILE A 503 -20.76 9.37 7.89
C ILE A 503 -21.33 10.79 7.82
N ARG A 504 -20.76 11.77 8.51
CA ARG A 504 -21.21 13.17 8.54
C ARG A 504 -20.96 13.93 7.24
N GLY A 505 -19.98 13.57 6.48
CA GLY A 505 -19.61 14.17 5.19
C GLY A 505 -20.30 13.46 4.02
N GLN A 506 -19.65 12.46 3.44
CA GLN A 506 -20.06 11.83 2.17
C GLN A 506 -21.42 11.13 2.22
N VAL A 507 -21.67 10.33 3.27
CA VAL A 507 -22.96 9.65 3.40
C VAL A 507 -24.07 10.69 3.50
N LYS A 508 -23.88 11.76 4.26
CA LYS A 508 -24.84 12.85 4.38
C LYS A 508 -25.07 13.60 3.05
N GLU A 509 -24.00 13.94 2.32
CA GLU A 509 -24.13 14.62 1.03
C GLU A 509 -24.85 13.76 0.00
N PHE A 510 -24.47 12.47 -0.08
CA PHE A 510 -25.13 11.54 -1.00
C PHE A 510 -26.59 11.29 -0.60
N ALA A 511 -26.89 11.14 0.69
CA ALA A 511 -28.24 10.91 1.21
C ALA A 511 -29.20 12.11 0.95
N ARG A 512 -28.66 13.31 0.78
CA ARG A 512 -29.47 14.53 0.48
C ARG A 512 -29.87 14.66 -0.98
N THR A 513 -29.20 13.94 -1.89
CA THR A 513 -29.47 14.06 -3.32
C THR A 513 -30.57 13.12 -3.78
N VAL A 514 -31.36 13.54 -4.76
CA VAL A 514 -32.45 12.75 -5.33
C VAL A 514 -31.92 11.62 -6.20
N ALA A 515 -32.61 10.48 -6.22
CA ALA A 515 -32.30 9.37 -7.11
C ALA A 515 -32.56 9.72 -8.58
N ILE A 516 -31.83 9.07 -9.48
CA ILE A 516 -32.00 9.19 -10.92
C ILE A 516 -32.74 7.95 -11.42
N GLY A 517 -33.86 8.12 -12.09
CA GLY A 517 -34.71 7.05 -12.62
C GLY A 517 -36.02 6.85 -11.87
N ASP A 518 -36.65 5.68 -12.02
CA ASP A 518 -37.98 5.37 -11.52
C ASP A 518 -38.06 4.97 -10.03
N VAL A 519 -36.92 4.81 -9.38
CA VAL A 519 -36.85 4.46 -7.96
C VAL A 519 -36.72 5.73 -7.13
N PRO A 520 -37.60 5.98 -6.13
CA PRO A 520 -37.66 7.26 -5.43
C PRO A 520 -36.59 7.48 -4.38
N PHE A 521 -35.67 6.56 -4.18
CA PHE A 521 -34.61 6.64 -3.18
C PHE A 521 -33.25 6.17 -3.75
N LYS A 522 -32.18 6.57 -3.11
CA LYS A 522 -30.80 6.08 -3.32
C LYS A 522 -30.43 4.98 -2.35
N LEU A 523 -29.49 4.13 -2.73
CA LEU A 523 -29.03 3.03 -1.90
C LEU A 523 -27.61 3.32 -1.37
N ILE A 524 -27.42 3.18 -0.08
CA ILE A 524 -26.15 3.36 0.60
C ILE A 524 -25.74 2.03 1.19
N ILE A 525 -24.68 1.42 0.67
CA ILE A 525 -24.15 0.12 1.12
C ILE A 525 -22.90 0.40 1.96
N LEU A 526 -22.96 0.04 3.24
CA LEU A 526 -21.86 0.14 4.19
C LEU A 526 -21.39 -1.28 4.54
N ASP A 527 -20.28 -1.69 3.97
CA ASP A 527 -19.68 -2.98 4.28
C ASP A 527 -18.85 -2.88 5.57
N GLU A 528 -18.64 -4.00 6.25
CA GLU A 528 -17.93 -4.10 7.53
C GLU A 528 -18.44 -3.10 8.60
N ALA A 529 -19.75 -2.90 8.66
CA ALA A 529 -20.37 -1.95 9.58
C ALA A 529 -20.10 -2.25 11.07
N ASP A 530 -19.76 -3.48 11.40
CA ASP A 530 -19.38 -3.94 12.75
C ASP A 530 -18.01 -3.43 13.20
N ALA A 531 -17.22 -2.88 12.27
CA ALA A 531 -15.96 -2.24 12.60
C ALA A 531 -16.08 -0.71 12.79
N MET A 532 -17.27 -0.13 12.58
CA MET A 532 -17.54 1.29 12.83
C MET A 532 -17.46 1.62 14.33
N THR A 533 -16.87 2.79 14.64
CA THR A 533 -16.86 3.29 16.03
C THR A 533 -18.28 3.56 16.54
N SER A 534 -18.48 3.51 17.86
CA SER A 534 -19.79 3.81 18.50
C SER A 534 -20.33 5.18 18.09
N ASP A 535 -19.46 6.20 18.00
CA ASP A 535 -19.84 7.55 17.60
C ASP A 535 -20.26 7.63 16.14
N ALA A 536 -19.58 6.88 15.24
CA ALA A 536 -19.96 6.77 13.84
C ALA A 536 -21.34 6.09 13.69
N GLN A 537 -21.59 5.03 14.44
CA GLN A 537 -22.89 4.36 14.46
C GLN A 537 -23.99 5.26 14.98
N GLN A 538 -23.76 6.09 16.01
CA GLN A 538 -24.72 7.08 16.51
C GLN A 538 -25.02 8.18 15.47
N ALA A 539 -24.00 8.62 14.72
CA ALA A 539 -24.19 9.57 13.63
C ALA A 539 -25.01 8.94 12.49
N LEU A 540 -24.71 7.68 12.13
CA LEU A 540 -25.43 6.92 11.12
C LEU A 540 -26.90 6.74 11.48
N ARG A 541 -27.21 6.39 12.75
CA ARG A 541 -28.58 6.29 13.24
C ARG A 541 -29.39 7.55 12.94
N ARG A 542 -28.84 8.74 13.27
CA ARG A 542 -29.51 10.03 13.02
C ARG A 542 -29.76 10.26 11.52
N MET A 543 -28.83 9.84 10.67
CA MET A 543 -28.99 9.99 9.22
C MET A 543 -30.00 9.04 8.63
N MET A 544 -30.06 7.80 9.10
CA MET A 544 -31.09 6.85 8.70
C MET A 544 -32.51 7.39 9.01
N GLU A 545 -32.66 8.09 10.13
CA GLU A 545 -33.94 8.77 10.51
C GLU A 545 -34.21 9.98 9.59
N MET A 546 -33.21 10.85 9.40
CA MET A 546 -33.36 12.13 8.71
C MET A 546 -33.61 11.97 7.20
N TYR A 547 -33.00 10.96 6.57
CA TYR A 547 -33.05 10.76 5.10
C TYR A 547 -33.84 9.51 4.69
N ALA A 548 -34.66 8.95 5.58
CA ALA A 548 -35.49 7.77 5.30
C ALA A 548 -36.42 7.93 4.09
N SER A 549 -36.81 9.16 3.72
CA SER A 549 -37.66 9.42 2.55
C SER A 549 -36.92 9.30 1.21
N VAL A 550 -35.62 9.59 1.17
CA VAL A 550 -34.83 9.70 -0.07
C VAL A 550 -33.68 8.72 -0.17
N SER A 551 -33.37 7.98 0.89
CA SER A 551 -32.24 7.02 0.93
C SER A 551 -32.57 5.78 1.74
N ARG A 552 -31.98 4.65 1.32
CA ARG A 552 -32.02 3.37 2.03
C ARG A 552 -30.61 2.91 2.34
N PHE A 553 -30.44 2.33 3.51
CA PHE A 553 -29.16 1.84 4.01
C PHE A 553 -29.17 0.32 4.03
N ILE A 554 -28.11 -0.28 3.47
CA ILE A 554 -27.77 -1.70 3.66
C ILE A 554 -26.48 -1.74 4.45
N LEU A 555 -26.55 -2.25 5.67
CA LEU A 555 -25.40 -2.47 6.54
C LEU A 555 -25.00 -3.94 6.42
N ILE A 556 -23.72 -4.19 6.19
CA ILE A 556 -23.16 -5.54 6.08
C ILE A 556 -22.18 -5.72 7.24
N CYS A 557 -22.30 -6.81 7.99
CA CYS A 557 -21.43 -7.10 9.13
C CYS A 557 -21.18 -8.60 9.27
N ASN A 558 -20.10 -8.96 9.94
CA ASN A 558 -19.88 -10.34 10.36
C ASN A 558 -20.55 -10.62 11.72
N TYR A 559 -20.51 -9.66 12.64
CA TYR A 559 -21.04 -9.78 14.00
C TYR A 559 -22.12 -8.72 14.27
N SER A 560 -23.39 -9.12 14.23
CA SER A 560 -24.50 -8.21 14.52
C SER A 560 -24.48 -7.64 15.95
N SER A 561 -23.86 -8.34 16.90
CA SER A 561 -23.68 -7.89 18.29
C SER A 561 -22.82 -6.61 18.41
N LYS A 562 -21.98 -6.30 17.43
CA LYS A 562 -21.18 -5.07 17.39
C LYS A 562 -21.94 -3.87 16.82
N ILE A 563 -23.13 -4.07 16.26
CA ILE A 563 -24.02 -2.99 15.79
C ILE A 563 -24.92 -2.57 16.95
N ILE A 564 -24.99 -1.27 17.24
CA ILE A 564 -25.82 -0.74 18.34
C ILE A 564 -27.31 -1.07 18.13
N GLU A 565 -28.01 -1.39 19.20
CA GLU A 565 -29.41 -1.78 19.18
C GLU A 565 -30.35 -0.76 18.47
N PRO A 566 -30.14 0.57 18.63
CA PRO A 566 -30.94 1.57 17.91
C PRO A 566 -30.84 1.51 16.39
N ILE A 567 -29.74 1.01 15.80
CA ILE A 567 -29.60 0.77 14.37
C ILE A 567 -30.32 -0.54 14.02
N GLN A 568 -30.07 -1.60 14.78
CA GLN A 568 -30.71 -2.90 14.51
C GLN A 568 -32.23 -2.81 14.49
N SER A 569 -32.84 -2.05 15.41
CA SER A 569 -34.31 -1.85 15.50
C SER A 569 -34.90 -1.12 14.29
N ARG A 570 -34.08 -0.41 13.48
CA ARG A 570 -34.50 0.33 12.28
C ARG A 570 -34.25 -0.45 10.99
N CYS A 571 -33.61 -1.61 11.07
CA CYS A 571 -33.27 -2.44 9.94
C CYS A 571 -34.09 -3.72 9.89
N ALA A 572 -34.45 -4.16 8.69
CA ALA A 572 -34.82 -5.55 8.49
C ALA A 572 -33.55 -6.40 8.56
N VAL A 573 -33.43 -7.24 9.57
CA VAL A 573 -32.24 -8.06 9.81
C VAL A 573 -32.35 -9.36 8.99
N PHE A 574 -31.31 -9.63 8.21
CA PHE A 574 -31.11 -10.85 7.44
C PHE A 574 -29.86 -11.57 7.94
N ARG A 575 -30.03 -12.79 8.41
CA ARG A 575 -28.95 -13.61 8.93
C ARG A 575 -28.53 -14.62 7.88
N PHE A 576 -27.28 -14.49 7.42
CA PHE A 576 -26.63 -15.42 6.52
C PHE A 576 -26.00 -16.55 7.33
N LYS A 577 -26.25 -17.78 6.90
CA LYS A 577 -25.61 -18.95 7.48
C LYS A 577 -24.34 -19.29 6.67
N ALA A 578 -23.39 -19.99 7.29
CA ALA A 578 -22.32 -20.64 6.54
C ALA A 578 -22.96 -21.59 5.52
N LEU A 579 -22.32 -21.73 4.35
CA LEU A 579 -22.81 -22.65 3.34
C LEU A 579 -22.48 -24.08 3.77
N ASP A 580 -23.41 -24.98 3.52
CA ASP A 580 -23.23 -26.41 3.72
C ASP A 580 -22.29 -26.99 2.65
N ASP A 581 -21.66 -28.11 2.97
CA ASP A 581 -20.65 -28.73 2.11
C ASP A 581 -21.17 -29.02 0.68
N GLU A 582 -22.45 -29.41 0.55
CA GLU A 582 -23.10 -29.67 -0.75
C GLU A 582 -23.12 -28.41 -1.65
N HIS A 583 -23.43 -27.25 -1.08
CA HIS A 583 -23.47 -25.98 -1.82
C HIS A 583 -22.06 -25.47 -2.18
N VAL A 584 -21.09 -25.71 -1.30
CA VAL A 584 -19.67 -25.39 -1.61
C VAL A 584 -19.19 -26.31 -2.73
N GLU A 585 -19.54 -27.58 -2.72
CA GLU A 585 -19.20 -28.55 -3.78
C GLU A 585 -19.83 -28.13 -5.13
N GLU A 586 -21.10 -27.72 -5.14
CA GLU A 586 -21.77 -27.19 -6.35
C GLU A 586 -20.98 -26.00 -6.91
N TYR A 587 -20.55 -25.08 -6.08
CA TYR A 587 -19.75 -23.94 -6.49
C TYR A 587 -18.36 -24.36 -7.04
N VAL A 588 -17.71 -25.33 -6.39
CA VAL A 588 -16.45 -25.92 -6.88
C VAL A 588 -16.64 -26.51 -8.28
N ARG A 589 -17.68 -27.34 -8.48
CA ARG A 589 -17.97 -27.96 -9.77
C ARG A 589 -18.27 -26.92 -10.86
N ARG A 590 -18.99 -25.85 -10.55
CA ARG A 590 -19.24 -24.72 -11.45
C ARG A 590 -17.95 -24.04 -11.91
N ILE A 591 -16.97 -23.84 -11.01
CA ILE A 591 -15.67 -23.28 -11.38
C ILE A 591 -14.86 -24.27 -12.21
N VAL A 592 -14.85 -25.55 -11.81
CA VAL A 592 -14.14 -26.62 -12.50
C VAL A 592 -14.59 -26.77 -13.97
N GLU A 593 -15.88 -26.72 -14.21
CA GLU A 593 -16.46 -26.74 -15.56
C GLU A 593 -16.12 -25.48 -16.36
N GLY A 594 -16.29 -24.32 -15.74
CA GLY A 594 -16.03 -23.03 -16.38
C GLY A 594 -14.57 -22.83 -16.79
N GLU A 595 -13.62 -23.28 -15.96
CA GLU A 595 -12.17 -23.19 -16.20
C GLU A 595 -11.59 -24.47 -16.84
N LYS A 596 -12.40 -25.52 -17.03
CA LYS A 596 -12.00 -26.84 -17.59
C LYS A 596 -10.84 -27.47 -16.80
N LEU A 597 -10.95 -27.45 -15.46
CA LEU A 597 -9.91 -27.96 -14.57
C LEU A 597 -9.95 -29.48 -14.49
N LYS A 598 -8.77 -30.09 -14.31
CA LYS A 598 -8.63 -31.51 -14.01
C LYS A 598 -8.45 -31.66 -12.50
N ILE A 599 -9.51 -31.94 -11.77
CA ILE A 599 -9.49 -32.16 -10.32
C ILE A 599 -9.97 -33.56 -9.97
N THR A 600 -9.42 -34.16 -8.92
CA THR A 600 -9.87 -35.43 -8.37
C THR A 600 -11.00 -35.24 -7.36
N GLU A 601 -11.83 -36.26 -7.12
CA GLU A 601 -12.89 -36.20 -6.11
C GLU A 601 -12.34 -35.93 -4.70
N ASP A 602 -11.16 -36.49 -4.36
CA ASP A 602 -10.47 -36.18 -3.09
C ASP A 602 -9.99 -34.72 -3.05
N GLY A 603 -9.59 -34.16 -4.20
CA GLY A 603 -9.27 -32.74 -4.33
C GLY A 603 -10.49 -31.84 -4.11
N ILE A 604 -11.66 -32.21 -4.62
CA ILE A 604 -12.92 -31.49 -4.38
C ILE A 604 -13.26 -31.51 -2.89
N LYS A 605 -13.24 -32.68 -2.26
CA LYS A 605 -13.48 -32.83 -0.82
C LYS A 605 -12.50 -32.02 0.05
N ALA A 606 -11.24 -31.96 -0.36
CA ALA A 606 -10.24 -31.15 0.32
C ALA A 606 -10.55 -29.64 0.22
N VAL A 607 -10.96 -29.17 -0.97
CA VAL A 607 -11.37 -27.76 -1.15
C VAL A 607 -12.59 -27.44 -0.28
N VAL A 608 -13.63 -28.28 -0.29
CA VAL A 608 -14.84 -28.10 0.52
C VAL A 608 -14.50 -28.02 2.01
N ARG A 609 -13.68 -28.97 2.48
CA ARG A 609 -13.24 -29.02 3.88
C ARG A 609 -12.49 -27.75 4.31
N ILE A 610 -11.57 -27.26 3.47
CA ILE A 610 -10.74 -26.08 3.80
C ILE A 610 -11.56 -24.79 3.69
N ALA A 611 -12.53 -24.75 2.79
CA ALA A 611 -13.35 -23.57 2.56
C ALA A 611 -14.25 -23.21 3.74
N GLU A 612 -14.70 -24.19 4.52
CA GLU A 612 -15.58 -24.00 5.70
C GLU A 612 -16.82 -23.11 5.42
N GLY A 613 -17.39 -23.25 4.22
CA GLY A 613 -18.54 -22.47 3.76
C GLY A 613 -18.23 -21.08 3.19
N ASP A 614 -16.96 -20.72 2.98
CA ASP A 614 -16.51 -19.45 2.37
C ASP A 614 -16.24 -19.63 0.88
N LEU A 615 -17.16 -19.15 0.00
CA LEU A 615 -17.02 -19.24 -1.45
C LEU A 615 -15.85 -18.41 -2.00
N ARG A 616 -15.45 -17.32 -1.35
CA ARG A 616 -14.29 -16.54 -1.77
C ARG A 616 -12.99 -17.32 -1.55
N ARG A 617 -12.88 -17.96 -0.38
CA ARG A 617 -11.77 -18.87 -0.06
C ARG A 617 -11.72 -20.06 -1.02
N THR A 618 -12.88 -20.64 -1.35
CA THR A 618 -13.02 -21.71 -2.33
C THR A 618 -12.44 -21.34 -3.69
N ALA A 619 -12.86 -20.22 -4.27
CA ALA A 619 -12.39 -19.75 -5.56
C ALA A 619 -10.88 -19.46 -5.57
N ASN A 620 -10.36 -18.84 -4.51
CA ASN A 620 -8.94 -18.53 -4.38
C ASN A 620 -8.07 -19.79 -4.30
N ILE A 621 -8.47 -20.79 -3.50
CA ILE A 621 -7.74 -22.06 -3.38
C ILE A 621 -7.70 -22.77 -4.74
N LEU A 622 -8.82 -22.87 -5.43
CA LEU A 622 -8.87 -23.49 -6.76
C LEU A 622 -7.99 -22.75 -7.76
N GLN A 623 -7.99 -21.44 -7.75
CA GLN A 623 -7.17 -20.61 -8.65
C GLN A 623 -5.68 -20.81 -8.40
N ILE A 624 -5.25 -20.85 -7.14
CA ILE A 624 -3.85 -21.12 -6.77
C ILE A 624 -3.47 -22.56 -7.13
N ALA A 625 -4.31 -23.54 -6.80
CA ALA A 625 -4.06 -24.94 -7.09
C ALA A 625 -3.91 -25.21 -8.60
N SER A 626 -4.72 -24.54 -9.43
CA SER A 626 -4.65 -24.64 -10.90
C SER A 626 -3.36 -24.04 -11.49
N ALA A 627 -2.77 -23.06 -10.79
CA ALA A 627 -1.49 -22.47 -11.19
C ALA A 627 -0.28 -23.34 -10.78
N LEU A 628 -0.41 -24.13 -9.70
CA LEU A 628 0.65 -25.02 -9.21
C LEU A 628 0.81 -26.27 -10.07
N LYS A 629 -0.30 -26.95 -10.43
CA LYS A 629 -0.28 -28.20 -11.22
C LYS A 629 -1.50 -28.35 -12.11
N GLU A 630 -1.30 -29.00 -13.26
CA GLU A 630 -2.38 -29.29 -14.24
C GLU A 630 -3.46 -30.21 -13.69
N LYS A 631 -3.10 -31.18 -12.82
CA LYS A 631 -4.04 -32.08 -12.14
C LYS A 631 -4.09 -31.73 -10.65
N ILE A 632 -5.25 -31.27 -10.19
CA ILE A 632 -5.48 -30.87 -8.80
C ILE A 632 -5.88 -32.09 -7.99
N THR A 633 -4.99 -32.50 -7.07
CA THR A 633 -5.22 -33.58 -6.10
C THR A 633 -5.39 -32.96 -4.71
N GLU A 634 -5.77 -33.77 -3.72
CA GLU A 634 -5.80 -33.38 -2.30
C GLU A 634 -4.49 -32.70 -1.88
N ASP A 635 -3.34 -33.28 -2.24
CA ASP A 635 -2.01 -32.75 -1.92
C ASP A 635 -1.78 -31.36 -2.46
N VAL A 636 -2.19 -31.11 -3.71
CA VAL A 636 -2.07 -29.79 -4.36
C VAL A 636 -2.98 -28.74 -3.70
N VAL A 637 -4.15 -29.17 -3.24
CA VAL A 637 -5.09 -28.28 -2.53
C VAL A 637 -4.52 -27.83 -1.20
N TYR A 638 -3.96 -28.75 -0.38
CA TYR A 638 -3.31 -28.40 0.88
C TYR A 638 -2.05 -27.54 0.68
N GLU A 639 -1.26 -27.83 -0.37
CA GLU A 639 -0.11 -27.01 -0.76
C GLU A 639 -0.55 -25.59 -1.14
N ALA A 640 -1.61 -25.45 -1.95
CA ALA A 640 -2.16 -24.17 -2.38
C ALA A 640 -2.74 -23.34 -1.21
N ALA A 641 -3.34 -24.03 -0.25
CA ALA A 641 -3.89 -23.41 0.94
C ALA A 641 -2.83 -23.09 2.03
N SER A 642 -1.61 -23.62 1.88
CA SER A 642 -0.55 -23.56 2.90
C SER A 642 -0.98 -24.11 4.25
N LEU A 643 -1.77 -25.18 4.25
CA LEU A 643 -2.32 -25.82 5.45
C LEU A 643 -1.71 -27.19 5.70
N ALA A 644 -1.66 -27.60 6.98
CA ALA A 644 -1.25 -28.94 7.38
C ALA A 644 -2.31 -29.98 6.98
N LYS A 645 -1.86 -31.13 6.45
CA LYS A 645 -2.77 -32.22 6.14
C LYS A 645 -3.27 -32.88 7.43
N PRO A 646 -4.56 -33.16 7.54
CA PRO A 646 -5.14 -33.80 8.71
C PRO A 646 -4.45 -35.09 9.12
N GLN A 647 -4.08 -35.91 8.12
CA GLN A 647 -3.40 -37.19 8.34
C GLN A 647 -2.00 -37.00 8.94
N GLU A 648 -1.24 -36.01 8.48
CA GLU A 648 0.10 -35.70 9.02
C GLU A 648 0.00 -35.22 10.46
N VAL A 649 -0.96 -34.33 10.76
CA VAL A 649 -1.19 -33.86 12.13
C VAL A 649 -1.62 -35.01 13.04
N LYS A 650 -2.55 -35.86 12.59
CA LYS A 650 -2.99 -37.04 13.32
C LYS A 650 -1.83 -37.97 13.61
N GLN A 651 -0.99 -38.30 12.62
CA GLN A 651 0.19 -39.14 12.79
C GLN A 651 1.17 -38.55 13.81
N MET A 652 1.39 -37.23 13.77
CA MET A 652 2.23 -36.52 14.75
C MET A 652 1.68 -36.66 16.16
N LEU A 653 0.36 -36.51 16.36
CA LEU A 653 -0.28 -36.67 17.66
C LEU A 653 -0.23 -38.15 18.16
N GLU A 654 -0.45 -39.10 17.26
CA GLU A 654 -0.32 -40.53 17.57
C GLU A 654 1.11 -40.91 17.98
N LEU A 655 2.14 -40.35 17.34
CA LEU A 655 3.54 -40.55 17.77
C LEU A 655 3.77 -39.99 19.16
N ALA A 656 3.25 -38.81 19.48
CA ALA A 656 3.37 -38.22 20.82
C ALA A 656 2.67 -39.10 21.88
N LEU A 657 1.46 -39.56 21.59
CA LEU A 657 0.69 -40.47 22.48
C LEU A 657 1.33 -41.86 22.63
N ASN A 658 2.08 -42.35 21.65
CA ASN A 658 2.80 -43.61 21.73
C ASN A 658 4.20 -43.49 22.34
N GLY A 659 4.50 -42.38 23.02
CA GLY A 659 5.78 -42.17 23.70
C GLY A 659 6.95 -41.71 22.84
N LYS A 660 6.74 -41.50 21.52
CA LYS A 660 7.75 -41.13 20.54
C LYS A 660 7.82 -39.59 20.34
N PHE A 661 8.01 -38.87 21.44
CA PHE A 661 8.02 -37.40 21.44
C PHE A 661 9.00 -36.77 20.44
N ILE A 662 10.22 -37.34 20.34
CA ILE A 662 11.26 -36.78 19.44
C ILE A 662 10.86 -36.92 17.97
N GLU A 663 10.19 -38.02 17.59
CA GLU A 663 9.69 -38.20 16.22
C GLU A 663 8.53 -37.21 15.92
N ALA A 664 7.60 -37.07 16.86
CA ALA A 664 6.51 -36.09 16.76
C ALA A 664 7.02 -34.64 16.64
N ARG A 665 8.02 -34.27 17.45
CA ARG A 665 8.70 -32.98 17.40
C ARG A 665 9.34 -32.70 16.02
N LYS A 666 10.06 -33.71 15.47
CA LYS A 666 10.65 -33.57 14.12
C LYS A 666 9.60 -33.32 13.04
N MET A 667 8.45 -33.98 13.10
CA MET A 667 7.35 -33.73 12.18
C MET A 667 6.82 -32.31 12.32
N LEU A 668 6.68 -31.78 13.54
CA LEU A 668 6.29 -30.41 13.80
C LEU A 668 7.30 -29.40 13.21
N GLU A 669 8.60 -29.63 13.45
CA GLU A 669 9.68 -28.78 12.89
C GLU A 669 9.65 -28.81 11.36
N GLU A 670 9.39 -29.96 10.73
CA GLU A 670 9.25 -30.05 9.26
C GLU A 670 8.05 -29.27 8.73
N MET A 671 6.92 -29.31 9.43
CA MET A 671 5.73 -28.54 9.06
C MET A 671 6.01 -27.03 9.12
N ILE A 672 6.61 -26.52 10.17
CA ILE A 672 6.83 -25.08 10.37
C ILE A 672 8.01 -24.59 9.52
N ILE A 673 9.17 -25.28 9.58
CA ILE A 673 10.42 -24.76 9.01
C ILE A 673 10.55 -25.11 7.51
N LYS A 674 10.25 -26.37 7.12
CA LYS A 674 10.42 -26.80 5.72
C LYS A 674 9.22 -26.49 4.85
N LYS A 675 7.99 -26.67 5.38
CA LYS A 675 6.75 -26.38 4.63
C LYS A 675 6.24 -24.95 4.84
N GLY A 676 6.76 -24.19 5.83
CA GLY A 676 6.38 -22.81 6.11
C GLY A 676 4.94 -22.65 6.61
N LEU A 677 4.39 -23.67 7.29
CA LEU A 677 3.02 -23.63 7.82
C LEU A 677 2.96 -22.75 9.06
N ALA A 678 1.89 -21.94 9.21
CA ALA A 678 1.68 -21.11 10.37
C ALA A 678 1.28 -21.95 11.60
N GLY A 679 1.78 -21.58 12.77
CA GLY A 679 1.45 -22.29 14.01
C GLY A 679 -0.02 -22.21 14.38
N SER A 680 -0.69 -21.09 14.05
CA SER A 680 -2.15 -20.92 14.19
C SER A 680 -2.96 -21.94 13.38
N ASP A 681 -2.51 -22.33 12.19
CA ASP A 681 -3.19 -23.32 11.35
C ASP A 681 -2.95 -24.74 11.86
N ILE A 682 -1.74 -25.00 12.34
CA ILE A 682 -1.40 -26.31 12.94
C ILE A 682 -2.21 -26.54 14.21
N ILE A 683 -2.34 -25.54 15.10
CA ILE A 683 -3.10 -25.71 16.35
C ILE A 683 -4.59 -25.88 16.08
N ALA A 684 -5.14 -25.17 15.10
CA ALA A 684 -6.52 -25.34 14.69
C ALA A 684 -6.78 -26.78 14.20
N GLU A 685 -5.87 -27.36 13.43
CA GLU A 685 -6.00 -28.74 12.98
C GLU A 685 -5.76 -29.75 14.12
N ILE A 686 -4.83 -29.50 15.06
CA ILE A 686 -4.67 -30.30 16.27
C ILE A 686 -6.00 -30.35 17.04
N HIS A 687 -6.62 -29.18 17.27
CA HIS A 687 -7.89 -29.11 17.97
C HIS A 687 -8.99 -29.95 17.28
N ARG A 688 -9.07 -29.94 15.95
CA ARG A 688 -10.01 -30.74 15.16
C ARG A 688 -9.75 -32.25 15.26
N GLN A 689 -8.51 -32.66 15.46
CA GLN A 689 -8.13 -34.07 15.55
C GLN A 689 -8.35 -34.67 16.93
N ILE A 690 -8.33 -33.89 18.03
CA ILE A 690 -8.48 -34.40 19.41
C ILE A 690 -9.72 -35.28 19.61
N PRO A 691 -10.93 -34.92 19.12
CA PRO A 691 -12.12 -35.77 19.29
C PRO A 691 -11.97 -37.17 18.66
N SER A 692 -11.18 -37.29 17.59
CA SER A 692 -10.96 -38.56 16.87
C SER A 692 -9.88 -39.44 17.46
N LEU A 693 -9.10 -38.94 18.43
CA LEU A 693 -8.02 -39.70 19.07
C LEU A 693 -8.58 -40.76 20.03
N ASN A 694 -7.88 -41.89 20.08
CA ASN A 694 -8.25 -43.00 20.97
C ASN A 694 -7.73 -42.79 22.41
N ILE A 695 -8.24 -41.76 23.08
CA ILE A 695 -7.95 -41.37 24.46
C ILE A 695 -9.27 -41.18 25.22
N ASP A 696 -9.22 -41.19 26.56
CA ASP A 696 -10.42 -40.99 27.37
C ASP A 696 -10.96 -39.55 27.27
N ASP A 697 -12.25 -39.38 27.54
CA ASP A 697 -12.93 -38.07 27.36
C ASP A 697 -12.36 -37.00 28.31
N ARG A 698 -11.88 -37.37 29.49
CA ARG A 698 -11.20 -36.42 30.40
C ARG A 698 -9.92 -35.87 29.78
N ALA A 699 -9.13 -36.74 29.16
CA ALA A 699 -7.93 -36.34 28.43
C ALA A 699 -8.25 -35.41 27.26
N LYS A 700 -9.33 -35.71 26.50
CA LYS A 700 -9.74 -34.83 25.40
C LYS A 700 -10.06 -33.41 25.91
N VAL A 701 -10.79 -33.31 27.03
CA VAL A 701 -11.14 -32.02 27.64
C VAL A 701 -9.89 -31.26 28.10
N GLU A 702 -8.98 -31.91 28.81
CA GLU A 702 -7.74 -31.30 29.30
C GLU A 702 -6.84 -30.83 28.13
N LEU A 703 -6.79 -31.57 27.02
CA LEU A 703 -6.00 -31.22 25.84
C LEU A 703 -6.67 -30.10 25.04
N ILE A 704 -8.01 -30.05 24.98
CA ILE A 704 -8.75 -28.93 24.36
C ILE A 704 -8.49 -27.62 25.13
N GLU A 705 -8.48 -27.66 26.47
CA GLU A 705 -8.14 -26.52 27.31
C GLU A 705 -6.72 -26.02 27.01
N LYS A 706 -5.77 -26.94 26.92
CA LYS A 706 -4.37 -26.61 26.56
C LYS A 706 -4.25 -26.03 25.15
N CYS A 707 -4.99 -26.53 24.17
CA CYS A 707 -5.07 -25.92 22.84
C CYS A 707 -5.52 -24.47 22.91
N GLY A 708 -6.56 -24.15 23.68
CA GLY A 708 -7.03 -22.79 23.87
C GLY A 708 -5.99 -21.85 24.49
N GLU A 709 -5.25 -22.33 25.52
CA GLU A 709 -4.15 -21.56 26.11
C GLU A 709 -3.03 -21.28 25.11
N VAL A 710 -2.64 -22.27 24.32
CA VAL A 710 -1.55 -22.16 23.33
C VAL A 710 -1.99 -21.25 22.17
N ASP A 711 -3.19 -21.40 21.67
CA ASP A 711 -3.77 -20.53 20.63
C ASP A 711 -3.78 -19.05 21.07
N PHE A 712 -4.24 -18.80 22.29
CA PHE A 712 -4.20 -17.45 22.86
C PHE A 712 -2.78 -16.89 22.93
N ARG A 713 -1.79 -17.68 23.39
CA ARG A 713 -0.39 -17.23 23.47
C ARG A 713 0.22 -16.98 22.10
N ILE A 714 -0.08 -17.80 21.10
CA ILE A 714 0.36 -17.59 19.72
C ILE A 714 -0.25 -16.31 19.16
N SER A 715 -1.54 -16.05 19.38
CA SER A 715 -2.23 -14.84 18.94
C SER A 715 -1.68 -13.56 19.58
N GLU A 716 -1.14 -13.65 20.82
CA GLU A 716 -0.44 -12.55 21.50
C GLU A 716 1.05 -12.42 21.08
N GLY A 717 1.50 -13.19 20.09
CA GLY A 717 2.84 -13.08 19.49
C GLY A 717 3.93 -13.92 20.14
N ALA A 718 3.57 -14.94 20.94
CA ALA A 718 4.53 -15.90 21.46
C ALA A 718 5.14 -16.75 20.31
N ASN A 719 6.35 -17.29 20.54
CA ASN A 719 7.01 -18.14 19.57
C ASN A 719 6.20 -19.42 19.28
N GLU A 720 5.71 -19.56 18.06
CA GLU A 720 4.80 -20.62 17.62
C GLU A 720 5.39 -22.03 17.85
N LEU A 721 6.66 -22.24 17.47
CA LEU A 721 7.32 -23.55 17.61
C LEU A 721 7.40 -23.98 19.08
N ILE A 722 7.81 -23.08 19.99
CA ILE A 722 7.92 -23.37 21.41
C ILE A 722 6.55 -23.70 22.02
N GLN A 723 5.52 -22.96 21.65
CA GLN A 723 4.17 -23.19 22.17
C GLN A 723 3.60 -24.52 21.70
N LEU A 724 3.78 -24.87 20.42
CA LEU A 724 3.31 -26.13 19.86
C LEU A 724 4.13 -27.34 20.38
N GLU A 725 5.43 -27.20 20.59
CA GLU A 725 6.25 -28.23 21.26
C GLU A 725 5.76 -28.46 22.69
N SER A 726 5.42 -27.40 23.44
CA SER A 726 4.83 -27.49 24.78
C SER A 726 3.50 -28.23 24.77
N LEU A 727 2.67 -27.97 23.75
CA LEU A 727 1.40 -28.70 23.55
C LEU A 727 1.67 -30.20 23.30
N LEU A 728 2.58 -30.55 22.39
CA LEU A 728 2.96 -31.94 22.12
C LEU A 728 3.50 -32.66 23.37
N ALA A 729 4.24 -31.96 24.21
CA ALA A 729 4.70 -32.49 25.49
C ALA A 729 3.52 -32.83 26.42
N SER A 730 2.44 -32.06 26.39
CA SER A 730 1.23 -32.36 27.15
C SER A 730 0.54 -33.66 26.67
N PHE A 731 0.50 -33.91 25.35
CA PHE A 731 0.05 -35.20 24.79
C PHE A 731 0.91 -36.36 25.27
N TRP A 732 2.23 -36.20 25.23
CA TRP A 732 3.16 -37.22 25.68
C TRP A 732 3.05 -37.51 27.16
N LEU A 733 2.97 -36.51 28.04
CA LEU A 733 2.79 -36.66 29.50
C LEU A 733 1.50 -37.40 29.81
N HIS A 734 0.44 -37.14 29.08
CA HIS A 734 -0.84 -37.81 29.26
C HIS A 734 -0.74 -39.32 28.95
N ALA A 735 -0.01 -39.70 27.91
CA ALA A 735 0.25 -41.09 27.57
C ALA A 735 1.06 -41.82 28.66
N GLN A 736 2.07 -41.17 29.25
CA GLN A 736 2.91 -41.73 30.30
C GLN A 736 2.15 -41.94 31.63
N SER A 737 1.16 -41.12 31.91
CA SER A 737 0.34 -41.26 33.13
C SER A 737 -0.54 -42.53 33.15
N LYS A 738 -0.84 -43.09 31.96
CA LYS A 738 -1.58 -44.39 31.82
C LYS A 738 -0.71 -45.62 31.91
N GLY A 739 0.59 -45.51 31.63
CA GLY A 739 1.54 -46.65 31.75
C GLY A 739 1.99 -46.96 33.17
N LYS A 740 1.54 -46.16 34.15
CA LYS A 740 1.87 -46.38 35.59
C LYS A 740 0.69 -46.84 36.47
N LYS A 741 -0.40 -47.31 35.85
CA LYS A 741 -1.49 -47.98 36.58
C LYS A 741 -1.54 -49.46 36.25
#